data_8ddf20ab4c47bdff5d25f00ab86e5943
#
_entry.id   8ddf20ab4c47bdff5d25f00ab86e5943
#
_cell.length_a   1.000
_cell.length_b   1.000
_cell.length_c   1.000
_cell.angle_alpha   90.00
_cell.angle_beta   90.00
_cell.angle_gamma   90.00
#
_symmetry.space_group_name_H-M   'P 1'
#
loop_
_entity.id
_entity.type
_entity.pdbx_description
1 polymer ?
#
loop_
_entity_poly.entity_id
_entity_poly.type
_entity_poly.pdbx_seq_one_letter_code
_entity_poly.pdbx_strand_id
1 'polypeptide(L)'
;MTRLIRTLVIGLALILTPSAQAAGEKPLLMEGKKTLYQRVLSIPDARIYQQPQLSAESAEIVPFSVLYVYEKNDDWIRVGHDSFGNIEGWMQGEQAIVWKQALTISFKDSQDIQRVMLFNSRQVLHKLVTDYDTVAYQALYQSVVNDEADENSPVIAIQPEAHLDIRENFYLVPIKQYEDIYLGNEQARLLEIASVPLDVSPTVSSGLSGSNKTRRSYRSGIHFVIDSTASMGPYIDRTRAAMTRVYSAIEKQGLTDQVSFGLTAYRDNLDQVPELEYLTRNYVDLEQGTDVEQFLNGVNTLSAASISSRDFREDAYAGIKSAIENSDWSRFDARYVILITDAGPRESHDSLGSTRLNARALRQLAYDKGISIWVLHLRTPAPAANHQKAESQYRELSLFPGIGDFYYGVSLGQVDEFGKVLEILANQITQQVLATTNGVPPIPLPDTGENQTQLSALQLRVARLGNALRMRYIQKESGKPLPRVFSAWMVDKDFINPERSAVDVRVLLTRDQLSDLKTVMQQVLELAEEGVLSPQNFIEDLKSLAATVSRDPSSVAGSTSGAGANLAEMGYMREYIEDLPYTGEVMNMTLESWEESSAKVQIEFMHRLESKINYYQVLHDNTDLWVTPGGGPVNGNSVFPVALDLLP
;
A
#
# COMPACT_ATOMS: atom_id res chain seq x y z
N MET A 1 -79.72 46.34 -41.55
CA MET A 1 -79.54 46.18 -40.09
C MET A 1 -78.45 45.19 -39.89
N THR A 2 -77.25 45.66 -39.74
CA THR A 2 -76.03 44.83 -39.67
C THR A 2 -75.23 45.26 -38.47
N ARG A 3 -75.07 44.41 -37.47
CA ARG A 3 -74.23 44.66 -36.31
C ARG A 3 -72.84 44.05 -36.54
N LEU A 4 -71.80 44.89 -36.55
CA LEU A 4 -70.45 44.50 -36.50
C LEU A 4 -70.12 43.94 -35.10
N ILE A 5 -69.49 42.79 -35.07
CA ILE A 5 -68.78 42.26 -33.87
C ILE A 5 -67.31 42.42 -34.14
N ARG A 6 -66.66 43.27 -33.38
CA ARG A 6 -65.19 43.40 -33.33
C ARG A 6 -64.63 42.38 -32.31
N THR A 7 -63.92 41.41 -32.80
CA THR A 7 -63.17 40.45 -31.96
C THR A 7 -61.77 41.03 -31.65
N LEU A 8 -61.52 41.33 -30.39
CA LEU A 8 -60.25 41.79 -29.89
C LEU A 8 -59.32 40.54 -29.64
N VAL A 9 -58.31 40.39 -30.48
CA VAL A 9 -57.25 39.38 -30.27
C VAL A 9 -56.17 40.00 -29.38
N ILE A 10 -56.13 39.60 -28.11
CA ILE A 10 -55.04 39.90 -27.19
C ILE A 10 -53.93 38.85 -27.43
N GLY A 11 -52.88 39.27 -28.13
CA GLY A 11 -51.67 38.49 -28.29
C GLY A 11 -50.88 38.46 -26.96
N LEU A 12 -50.87 37.33 -26.27
CA LEU A 12 -50.02 37.10 -25.12
C LEU A 12 -48.62 36.76 -25.65
N ALA A 13 -47.72 37.74 -25.70
CA ALA A 13 -46.33 37.49 -25.96
C ALA A 13 -45.68 36.88 -24.72
N LEU A 14 -45.52 35.55 -24.74
CA LEU A 14 -44.64 34.85 -23.80
C LEU A 14 -43.21 35.32 -24.06
N ILE A 15 -42.72 36.19 -23.22
CA ILE A 15 -41.29 36.51 -23.13
C ILE A 15 -40.64 35.28 -22.49
N LEU A 16 -40.09 34.37 -23.30
CA LEU A 16 -39.12 33.37 -22.90
C LEU A 16 -37.83 34.11 -22.53
N THR A 17 -37.71 34.50 -21.28
CA THR A 17 -36.40 34.84 -20.73
C THR A 17 -35.58 33.54 -20.73
N PRO A 18 -34.45 33.50 -21.43
CA PRO A 18 -33.54 32.37 -21.22
C PRO A 18 -33.13 32.43 -19.74
N SER A 19 -33.49 31.38 -19.00
CA SER A 19 -32.90 31.16 -17.70
C SER A 19 -31.40 31.00 -17.95
N ALA A 20 -30.65 32.07 -17.75
CA ALA A 20 -29.21 31.95 -17.58
C ALA A 20 -29.05 31.02 -16.38
N GLN A 21 -28.70 29.76 -16.62
CA GLN A 21 -28.13 28.93 -15.58
C GLN A 21 -26.98 29.75 -15.02
N ALA A 22 -27.13 30.24 -13.80
CA ALA A 22 -26.07 30.88 -13.09
C ALA A 22 -24.91 29.88 -13.08
N ALA A 23 -23.83 30.18 -13.76
CA ALA A 23 -22.61 29.40 -13.64
C ALA A 23 -22.30 29.33 -12.14
N GLY A 24 -22.28 28.14 -11.58
CA GLY A 24 -22.04 27.94 -10.15
C GLY A 24 -20.74 28.67 -9.74
N GLU A 25 -20.71 29.15 -8.53
CA GLU A 25 -19.50 29.77 -7.96
C GLU A 25 -18.33 28.79 -8.09
N LYS A 26 -17.16 29.26 -8.50
CA LYS A 26 -15.97 28.41 -8.67
C LYS A 26 -15.05 28.57 -7.47
N PRO A 27 -14.34 27.49 -7.09
CA PRO A 27 -13.34 27.56 -6.03
C PRO A 27 -12.20 28.52 -6.38
N LEU A 28 -11.50 28.98 -5.36
CA LEU A 28 -10.30 29.79 -5.51
C LEU A 28 -9.20 29.00 -6.22
N LEU A 29 -8.55 29.64 -7.17
CA LEU A 29 -7.38 29.07 -7.84
C LEU A 29 -6.17 29.06 -6.89
N MET A 30 -5.28 28.11 -7.07
CA MET A 30 -3.95 28.15 -6.47
C MET A 30 -3.17 29.32 -7.05
N GLU A 31 -2.29 29.89 -6.23
CA GLU A 31 -1.47 31.04 -6.64
C GLU A 31 -0.66 30.71 -7.91
N GLY A 32 -0.74 31.60 -8.91
CA GLY A 32 -0.06 31.44 -10.19
C GLY A 32 -0.64 30.36 -11.12
N LYS A 33 -1.73 29.67 -10.75
CA LYS A 33 -2.37 28.64 -11.57
C LYS A 33 -3.66 29.13 -12.21
N LYS A 34 -4.03 28.52 -13.35
CA LYS A 34 -5.21 28.89 -14.14
C LYS A 34 -6.37 27.91 -14.01
N THR A 35 -6.07 26.68 -13.57
CA THR A 35 -7.03 25.57 -13.57
C THR A 35 -7.04 24.78 -12.27
N LEU A 36 -5.97 24.86 -11.47
CA LEU A 36 -5.87 24.14 -10.21
C LEU A 36 -6.54 24.92 -9.08
N TYR A 37 -7.53 24.32 -8.45
CA TYR A 37 -8.25 24.88 -7.31
C TYR A 37 -7.54 24.60 -5.98
N GLN A 38 -7.75 25.52 -5.03
CA GLN A 38 -7.30 25.33 -3.66
C GLN A 38 -8.15 24.26 -2.97
N ARG A 39 -7.50 23.33 -2.30
CA ARG A 39 -8.13 22.27 -1.54
C ARG A 39 -7.53 22.15 -0.15
N VAL A 40 -8.34 21.63 0.76
CA VAL A 40 -7.96 21.34 2.14
C VAL A 40 -8.46 19.96 2.52
N LEU A 41 -7.81 19.38 3.52
CA LEU A 41 -8.18 18.12 4.15
C LEU A 41 -8.70 18.44 5.55
N SER A 42 -9.91 17.98 5.91
CA SER A 42 -10.45 18.13 7.26
C SER A 42 -9.67 17.28 8.27
N ILE A 43 -9.44 17.85 9.46
CA ILE A 43 -8.93 17.10 10.61
C ILE A 43 -10.10 16.54 11.45
N PRO A 44 -9.84 15.62 12.40
CA PRO A 44 -10.85 15.20 13.37
C PRO A 44 -11.46 16.39 14.14
N ASP A 45 -12.73 16.27 14.51
CA ASP A 45 -13.53 17.30 15.22
C ASP A 45 -13.75 18.58 14.42
N ALA A 46 -13.39 18.62 13.14
CA ALA A 46 -13.66 19.77 12.28
C ALA A 46 -15.16 19.98 12.08
N ARG A 47 -15.58 21.24 11.98
CA ARG A 47 -16.99 21.63 11.88
C ARG A 47 -17.21 22.61 10.73
N ILE A 48 -18.35 22.48 10.07
CA ILE A 48 -18.83 23.44 9.07
C ILE A 48 -19.94 24.29 9.72
N TYR A 49 -19.80 25.60 9.60
CA TYR A 49 -20.67 26.62 10.15
C TYR A 49 -21.45 27.32 9.04
N GLN A 50 -22.68 27.72 9.33
CA GLN A 50 -23.49 28.48 8.34
C GLN A 50 -22.94 29.90 8.11
N GLN A 51 -22.22 30.48 9.08
CA GLN A 51 -21.59 31.79 9.00
C GLN A 51 -20.18 31.74 9.63
N PRO A 52 -19.24 32.63 9.25
CA PRO A 52 -17.88 32.63 9.79
C PRO A 52 -17.82 33.17 11.22
N GLN A 53 -18.48 32.50 12.13
CA GLN A 53 -18.48 32.80 13.56
C GLN A 53 -18.79 31.55 14.39
N LEU A 54 -18.13 31.40 15.55
CA LEU A 54 -18.26 30.23 16.42
C LEU A 54 -19.66 30.06 17.03
N SER A 55 -20.45 31.13 17.11
CA SER A 55 -21.84 31.08 17.62
C SER A 55 -22.86 30.63 16.56
N ALA A 56 -22.46 30.49 15.32
CA ALA A 56 -23.36 30.03 14.27
C ALA A 56 -23.67 28.53 14.39
N GLU A 57 -24.80 28.12 13.83
CA GLU A 57 -25.14 26.71 13.70
C GLU A 57 -24.06 26.00 12.92
N SER A 58 -23.65 24.81 13.40
CA SER A 58 -22.58 24.02 12.79
C SER A 58 -22.85 22.53 12.87
N ALA A 59 -22.30 21.81 11.88
CA ALA A 59 -22.30 20.35 11.83
C ALA A 59 -20.85 19.84 11.81
N GLU A 60 -20.60 18.71 12.42
CA GLU A 60 -19.32 18.02 12.34
C GLU A 60 -19.14 17.42 10.94
N ILE A 61 -17.92 17.53 10.41
CA ILE A 61 -17.55 16.92 9.13
C ILE A 61 -16.69 15.69 9.37
N VAL A 62 -16.88 14.70 8.51
CA VAL A 62 -16.09 13.47 8.55
C VAL A 62 -14.60 13.79 8.37
N PRO A 63 -13.69 13.23 9.21
CA PRO A 63 -12.26 13.40 9.04
C PRO A 63 -11.78 12.94 7.66
N PHE A 64 -10.70 13.53 7.17
CA PHE A 64 -10.12 13.27 5.84
C PHE A 64 -11.02 13.63 4.66
N SER A 65 -12.08 14.42 4.88
CA SER A 65 -12.85 15.00 3.78
C SER A 65 -11.98 16.00 3.01
N VAL A 66 -11.85 15.79 1.71
CA VAL A 66 -11.18 16.74 0.81
C VAL A 66 -12.20 17.78 0.38
N LEU A 67 -11.92 19.05 0.63
CA LEU A 67 -12.82 20.15 0.38
C LEU A 67 -12.16 21.20 -0.53
N TYR A 68 -12.93 21.75 -1.46
CA TYR A 68 -12.53 22.90 -2.27
C TYR A 68 -12.78 24.19 -1.49
N VAL A 69 -11.87 25.15 -1.61
CA VAL A 69 -11.96 26.45 -0.94
C VAL A 69 -12.54 27.48 -1.92
N TYR A 70 -13.69 28.05 -1.57
CA TYR A 70 -14.40 29.03 -2.39
C TYR A 70 -14.09 30.47 -1.99
N GLU A 71 -13.85 30.71 -0.72
CA GLU A 71 -13.61 32.05 -0.17
C GLU A 71 -12.70 31.96 1.06
N LYS A 72 -11.94 33.01 1.33
CA LYS A 72 -11.18 33.18 2.57
C LYS A 72 -11.58 34.51 3.22
N ASN A 73 -11.88 34.46 4.51
CA ASN A 73 -12.23 35.61 5.31
C ASN A 73 -11.54 35.52 6.67
N ASP A 74 -10.42 36.22 6.82
CA ASP A 74 -9.53 36.09 7.98
C ASP A 74 -9.14 34.62 8.25
N ASP A 75 -9.46 34.09 9.43
CA ASP A 75 -9.18 32.73 9.84
C ASP A 75 -10.23 31.70 9.34
N TRP A 76 -11.21 32.15 8.56
CA TRP A 76 -12.29 31.29 8.05
C TRP A 76 -12.12 31.01 6.55
N ILE A 77 -12.48 29.79 6.17
CA ILE A 77 -12.55 29.35 4.77
C ILE A 77 -13.97 28.87 4.46
N ARG A 78 -14.49 29.26 3.30
CA ARG A 78 -15.76 28.78 2.79
C ARG A 78 -15.51 27.58 1.90
N VAL A 79 -16.16 26.45 2.18
CA VAL A 79 -15.78 25.16 1.61
C VAL A 79 -16.96 24.38 1.04
N GLY A 80 -16.65 23.45 0.12
CA GLY A 80 -17.61 22.51 -0.47
C GLY A 80 -16.91 21.27 -1.01
N HIS A 81 -17.65 20.16 -1.22
CA HIS A 81 -17.08 18.88 -1.63
C HIS A 81 -16.70 18.79 -3.11
N ASP A 82 -17.19 19.66 -3.94
CA ASP A 82 -16.92 19.67 -5.38
C ASP A 82 -16.48 21.05 -5.88
N SER A 83 -16.19 21.16 -7.17
CA SER A 83 -15.80 22.40 -7.85
C SER A 83 -16.93 23.06 -8.65
N PHE A 84 -18.19 22.61 -8.45
CA PHE A 84 -19.34 23.05 -9.26
C PHE A 84 -20.23 24.08 -8.57
N GLY A 85 -19.85 24.49 -7.33
CA GLY A 85 -20.58 25.51 -6.58
C GLY A 85 -21.49 24.95 -5.49
N ASN A 86 -21.40 23.67 -5.16
CA ASN A 86 -22.09 23.07 -4.03
C ASN A 86 -21.33 23.39 -2.73
N ILE A 87 -21.60 24.56 -2.18
CA ILE A 87 -20.94 25.09 -0.99
C ILE A 87 -21.68 24.63 0.26
N GLU A 88 -20.95 24.09 1.22
CA GLU A 88 -21.54 23.60 2.46
C GLU A 88 -21.55 24.65 3.59
N GLY A 89 -20.56 25.51 3.64
CA GLY A 89 -20.47 26.54 4.65
C GLY A 89 -19.05 26.99 4.96
N TRP A 90 -18.84 27.43 6.18
CA TRP A 90 -17.59 28.00 6.67
C TRP A 90 -16.89 27.05 7.65
N MET A 91 -15.58 26.95 7.53
CA MET A 91 -14.71 26.17 8.42
C MET A 91 -13.60 27.07 8.96
N GLN A 92 -13.17 26.87 10.18
CA GLN A 92 -11.95 27.54 10.67
C GLN A 92 -10.71 26.97 9.96
N GLY A 93 -9.81 27.85 9.56
CA GLY A 93 -8.60 27.46 8.85
C GLY A 93 -7.70 26.50 9.63
N GLU A 94 -7.69 26.59 10.95
CA GLU A 94 -6.94 25.67 11.84
C GLU A 94 -7.53 24.23 11.88
N GLN A 95 -8.79 24.05 11.47
CA GLN A 95 -9.46 22.76 11.37
C GLN A 95 -9.22 22.06 10.03
N ALA A 96 -8.33 22.60 9.21
CA ALA A 96 -8.04 22.09 7.89
C ALA A 96 -6.54 22.14 7.57
N ILE A 97 -6.09 21.13 6.85
CA ILE A 97 -4.72 21.07 6.30
C ILE A 97 -4.77 21.46 4.82
N VAL A 98 -4.00 22.47 4.42
CA VAL A 98 -3.83 22.79 3.00
C VAL A 98 -3.19 21.60 2.30
N TRP A 99 -3.89 21.03 1.32
CA TRP A 99 -3.45 19.81 0.63
C TRP A 99 -3.54 19.99 -0.89
N LYS A 100 -2.45 20.47 -1.46
CA LYS A 100 -2.37 20.80 -2.89
C LYS A 100 -2.44 19.58 -3.81
N GLN A 101 -1.97 18.45 -3.32
CA GLN A 101 -1.90 17.16 -4.04
C GLN A 101 -2.52 16.09 -3.16
N ALA A 102 -3.02 15.01 -3.76
CA ALA A 102 -3.53 13.86 -3.02
C ALA A 102 -2.43 12.93 -2.46
N LEU A 103 -1.18 13.43 -2.42
CA LEU A 103 -0.02 12.65 -1.99
C LEU A 103 0.11 12.62 -0.47
N THR A 104 0.37 11.45 0.05
CA THR A 104 0.69 11.16 1.44
C THR A 104 1.92 10.26 1.50
N ILE A 105 2.58 10.21 2.64
CA ILE A 105 3.71 9.31 2.86
C ILE A 105 3.36 8.24 3.89
N SER A 106 4.01 7.09 3.76
CA SER A 106 4.15 6.09 4.80
C SER A 106 5.64 5.94 5.10
N PHE A 107 6.01 5.92 6.37
CA PHE A 107 7.40 5.68 6.76
C PHE A 107 7.77 4.22 6.46
N LYS A 108 8.98 4.02 5.96
CA LYS A 108 9.48 2.66 5.74
C LYS A 108 9.94 2.03 7.05
N ASP A 109 9.55 0.78 7.23
CA ASP A 109 10.10 -0.07 8.28
C ASP A 109 11.46 -0.60 7.84
N SER A 110 12.51 -0.15 8.48
CA SER A 110 13.83 -0.73 8.24
C SER A 110 14.70 -0.59 9.46
N GLN A 111 15.38 -1.66 9.83
CA GLN A 111 16.44 -1.62 10.84
C GLN A 111 17.74 -1.04 10.27
N ASP A 112 17.83 -0.92 8.96
CA ASP A 112 18.99 -0.37 8.26
C ASP A 112 18.84 1.11 7.90
N ILE A 113 17.69 1.71 8.16
CA ILE A 113 17.40 3.13 7.94
C ILE A 113 17.20 3.77 9.30
N GLN A 114 17.83 4.90 9.52
CA GLN A 114 17.63 5.68 10.72
C GLN A 114 16.18 6.21 10.75
N ARG A 115 15.52 6.14 11.91
CA ARG A 115 14.18 6.70 12.09
C ARG A 115 14.15 8.16 11.71
N VAL A 116 13.18 8.57 10.92
CA VAL A 116 13.06 9.95 10.43
C VAL A 116 12.76 10.90 11.58
N MET A 117 13.56 11.94 11.73
CA MET A 117 13.28 13.05 12.64
C MET A 117 12.40 14.10 11.96
N LEU A 118 11.44 14.64 12.71
CA LEU A 118 10.50 15.65 12.28
C LEU A 118 10.85 16.99 12.94
N PHE A 119 11.13 18.00 12.11
CA PHE A 119 11.65 19.29 12.55
C PHE A 119 10.55 20.36 12.53
N ASN A 120 10.54 21.24 13.52
CA ASN A 120 9.67 22.42 13.56
C ASN A 120 10.19 23.56 12.64
N SER A 121 11.45 23.53 12.25
CA SER A 121 12.10 24.61 11.50
C SER A 121 12.73 24.09 10.21
N ARG A 122 12.21 24.61 9.08
CA ARG A 122 12.80 24.38 7.75
C ARG A 122 14.26 24.83 7.71
N GLN A 123 14.58 26.00 8.30
CA GLN A 123 15.90 26.58 8.23
C GLN A 123 16.97 25.71 8.91
N VAL A 124 16.62 25.14 10.06
CA VAL A 124 17.52 24.24 10.80
C VAL A 124 17.80 22.99 9.98
N LEU A 125 16.74 22.34 9.47
CA LEU A 125 16.90 21.13 8.69
C LEU A 125 17.64 21.40 7.37
N HIS A 126 17.27 22.47 6.66
CA HIS A 126 17.93 22.88 5.42
C HIS A 126 19.44 23.11 5.61
N LYS A 127 19.84 23.73 6.73
CA LYS A 127 21.26 23.92 7.06
C LYS A 127 21.97 22.57 7.26
N LEU A 128 21.39 21.66 8.06
CA LEU A 128 21.96 20.32 8.28
C LEU A 128 22.17 19.57 6.96
N VAL A 129 21.18 19.68 6.05
CA VAL A 129 21.25 19.05 4.73
C VAL A 129 22.31 19.69 3.84
N THR A 130 22.34 21.03 3.75
CA THR A 130 23.28 21.76 2.89
C THR A 130 24.74 21.51 3.33
N ASP A 131 24.98 21.50 4.63
CA ASP A 131 26.32 21.24 5.20
C ASP A 131 26.61 19.74 5.23
N TYR A 132 25.63 18.87 4.98
CA TYR A 132 25.67 17.42 5.16
C TYR A 132 26.27 17.03 6.52
N ASP A 133 25.85 17.75 7.57
CA ASP A 133 26.38 17.61 8.93
C ASP A 133 25.79 16.36 9.62
N THR A 134 26.34 15.21 9.26
CA THR A 134 25.95 13.91 9.84
C THR A 134 26.25 13.82 11.33
N VAL A 135 27.23 14.56 11.84
CA VAL A 135 27.60 14.55 13.27
C VAL A 135 26.53 15.27 14.09
N ALA A 136 26.16 16.50 13.67
CA ALA A 136 25.10 17.25 14.35
C ALA A 136 23.75 16.54 14.24
N TYR A 137 23.43 15.97 13.07
CA TYR A 137 22.20 15.18 12.87
C TYR A 137 22.16 13.97 13.82
N GLN A 138 23.27 13.23 13.92
CA GLN A 138 23.36 12.06 14.81
C GLN A 138 23.27 12.44 16.30
N ALA A 139 23.85 13.58 16.70
CA ALA A 139 23.74 14.08 18.07
C ALA A 139 22.28 14.41 18.44
N LEU A 140 21.55 15.09 17.53
CA LEU A 140 20.11 15.34 17.69
C LEU A 140 19.31 14.03 17.77
N TYR A 141 19.63 13.07 16.91
CA TYR A 141 18.97 11.75 16.92
C TYR A 141 19.15 11.05 18.27
N GLN A 142 20.38 10.99 18.79
CA GLN A 142 20.64 10.33 20.07
C GLN A 142 19.94 11.04 21.23
N SER A 143 19.90 12.37 21.25
CA SER A 143 19.21 13.12 22.31
C SER A 143 17.71 12.81 22.32
N VAL A 144 17.08 12.66 21.15
CA VAL A 144 15.65 12.32 21.03
C VAL A 144 15.38 10.87 21.41
N VAL A 145 16.21 9.93 20.97
CA VAL A 145 16.04 8.49 21.27
C VAL A 145 16.24 8.20 22.75
N ASN A 146 17.17 8.91 23.41
CA ASN A 146 17.44 8.76 24.84
C ASN A 146 16.48 9.54 25.76
N ASP A 147 15.51 10.27 25.19
CA ASP A 147 14.61 11.17 25.94
C ASP A 147 15.35 12.30 26.66
N GLU A 148 16.49 12.72 26.10
CA GLU A 148 17.36 13.80 26.60
C GLU A 148 17.18 15.12 25.83
N ALA A 149 16.23 15.16 24.88
CA ALA A 149 15.98 16.35 24.07
C ALA A 149 15.39 17.47 24.95
N ASP A 150 15.96 18.66 24.83
CA ASP A 150 15.50 19.83 25.59
C ASP A 150 14.20 20.41 24.95
N GLU A 151 13.50 21.26 25.72
CA GLU A 151 12.25 21.90 25.26
C GLU A 151 12.44 22.80 24.03
N ASN A 152 13.66 23.27 23.77
CA ASN A 152 14.01 24.08 22.60
C ASN A 152 14.57 23.23 21.44
N SER A 153 14.50 21.90 21.52
CA SER A 153 14.94 21.03 20.45
C SER A 153 14.22 21.38 19.13
N PRO A 154 14.94 21.47 18.02
CA PRO A 154 14.30 21.66 16.71
C PRO A 154 13.53 20.42 16.24
N VAL A 155 13.71 19.28 16.88
CA VAL A 155 13.02 18.02 16.59
C VAL A 155 11.78 17.89 17.47
N ILE A 156 10.60 17.92 16.84
CA ILE A 156 9.31 17.85 17.53
C ILE A 156 8.76 16.43 17.68
N ALA A 157 9.20 15.53 16.80
CA ALA A 157 8.82 14.13 16.83
C ALA A 157 9.84 13.30 16.06
N ILE A 158 9.76 12.00 16.25
CA ILE A 158 10.55 11.01 15.49
C ILE A 158 9.61 9.93 14.99
N GLN A 159 9.91 9.39 13.82
CA GLN A 159 9.20 8.24 13.27
C GLN A 159 8.97 7.17 14.35
N PRO A 160 7.75 6.64 14.51
CA PRO A 160 7.50 5.53 15.43
C PRO A 160 8.46 4.35 15.19
N GLU A 161 8.83 3.65 16.25
CA GLU A 161 9.72 2.48 16.13
C GLU A 161 9.11 1.33 15.34
N ALA A 162 7.78 1.24 15.34
CA ALA A 162 7.06 0.24 14.60
C ALA A 162 6.17 0.86 13.54
N HIS A 163 5.98 0.13 12.46
CA HIS A 163 4.99 0.45 11.45
C HIS A 163 3.59 0.42 12.07
N LEU A 164 2.82 1.48 11.90
CA LEU A 164 1.44 1.54 12.34
C LEU A 164 0.55 0.87 11.27
N ASP A 165 -0.15 -0.18 11.67
CA ASP A 165 -1.17 -0.77 10.80
C ASP A 165 -2.30 0.23 10.60
N ILE A 166 -2.50 0.68 9.36
CA ILE A 166 -3.50 1.69 9.01
C ILE A 166 -4.92 1.26 9.38
N ARG A 167 -5.19 -0.04 9.49
CA ARG A 167 -6.50 -0.57 9.87
C ARG A 167 -6.79 -0.45 11.36
N GLU A 168 -5.74 -0.48 12.18
CA GLU A 168 -5.86 -0.38 13.63
C GLU A 168 -5.77 1.06 14.13
N ASN A 169 -4.92 1.84 13.47
CA ASN A 169 -4.62 3.21 13.82
C ASN A 169 -4.46 4.03 12.55
N PHE A 170 -5.56 4.29 11.86
CA PHE A 170 -5.51 5.03 10.62
C PHE A 170 -5.08 6.47 10.88
N TYR A 171 -4.00 6.87 10.25
CA TYR A 171 -3.57 8.26 10.18
C TYR A 171 -2.95 8.54 8.80
N LEU A 172 -3.03 9.78 8.37
CA LEU A 172 -2.39 10.26 7.16
C LEU A 172 -1.23 11.17 7.48
N VAL A 173 -0.23 11.14 6.61
CA VAL A 173 0.89 12.08 6.60
C VAL A 173 0.90 12.80 5.24
N PRO A 174 0.00 13.79 5.05
CA PRO A 174 -0.11 14.53 3.80
C PRO A 174 1.16 15.34 3.52
N ILE A 175 1.58 15.36 2.26
CA ILE A 175 2.62 16.27 1.77
C ILE A 175 1.96 17.62 1.50
N LYS A 176 2.39 18.67 2.21
CA LYS A 176 1.90 20.04 2.03
C LYS A 176 2.67 20.79 0.96
N GLN A 177 4.00 20.70 1.02
CA GLN A 177 4.93 21.27 0.05
C GLN A 177 6.28 20.58 0.11
N TYR A 178 7.12 20.85 -0.88
CA TYR A 178 8.46 20.26 -0.97
C TYR A 178 9.46 21.21 -1.58
N GLU A 179 10.73 20.87 -1.42
CA GLU A 179 11.87 21.53 -2.02
C GLU A 179 12.89 20.48 -2.47
N ASP A 180 13.30 20.53 -3.74
CA ASP A 180 14.36 19.66 -4.25
C ASP A 180 15.71 20.12 -3.71
N ILE A 181 16.46 19.17 -3.19
CA ILE A 181 17.77 19.38 -2.53
C ILE A 181 18.74 18.27 -2.92
N TYR A 182 19.98 18.43 -2.50
CA TYR A 182 20.96 17.36 -2.49
C TYR A 182 21.32 17.00 -1.05
N LEU A 183 21.31 15.71 -0.73
CA LEU A 183 21.81 15.15 0.52
C LEU A 183 23.09 14.36 0.21
N GLY A 184 24.25 14.94 0.54
CA GLY A 184 25.52 14.46 0.00
C GLY A 184 25.53 14.57 -1.54
N ASN A 185 25.69 13.45 -2.23
CA ASN A 185 25.67 13.39 -3.71
C ASN A 185 24.32 12.93 -4.29
N GLU A 186 23.35 12.60 -3.45
CA GLU A 186 22.06 12.06 -3.87
C GLU A 186 20.98 13.14 -3.95
N GLN A 187 20.12 13.05 -4.96
CA GLN A 187 18.93 13.87 -5.02
C GLN A 187 17.97 13.47 -3.91
N ALA A 188 17.48 14.45 -3.17
CA ALA A 188 16.54 14.27 -2.08
C ALA A 188 15.52 15.42 -2.07
N ARG A 189 14.55 15.36 -1.16
CA ARG A 189 13.56 16.41 -0.95
C ARG A 189 13.41 16.74 0.51
N LEU A 190 13.34 18.03 0.79
CA LEU A 190 12.75 18.52 2.03
C LEU A 190 11.24 18.52 1.86
N LEU A 191 10.54 17.82 2.72
CA LEU A 191 9.08 17.77 2.71
C LEU A 191 8.53 18.53 3.90
N GLU A 192 7.59 19.42 3.67
CA GLU A 192 6.66 19.86 4.72
C GLU A 192 5.48 18.88 4.73
N ILE A 193 5.30 18.25 5.86
CA ILE A 193 4.23 17.27 6.08
C ILE A 193 3.30 17.74 7.20
N ALA A 194 2.11 17.17 7.24
CA ALA A 194 1.26 17.19 8.43
C ALA A 194 1.06 15.76 8.91
N SER A 195 0.69 15.60 10.17
CA SER A 195 0.19 14.33 10.71
C SER A 195 -1.28 14.50 11.06
N VAL A 196 -2.14 13.64 10.51
CA VAL A 196 -3.60 13.70 10.71
C VAL A 196 -4.10 12.32 11.12
N PRO A 197 -4.36 12.07 12.43
CA PRO A 197 -4.94 10.83 12.90
C PRO A 197 -6.45 10.78 12.61
N LEU A 198 -7.06 9.60 12.66
CA LEU A 198 -8.52 9.45 12.51
C LEU A 198 -9.27 10.04 13.70
N ASP A 199 -8.72 9.91 14.90
CA ASP A 199 -9.33 10.37 16.15
C ASP A 199 -8.31 11.18 16.95
N VAL A 200 -8.71 12.38 17.38
CA VAL A 200 -7.92 13.26 18.24
C VAL A 200 -8.26 13.05 19.72
N SER A 201 -9.36 12.33 20.00
CA SER A 201 -9.72 12.06 21.38
C SER A 201 -8.52 11.49 22.10
N PRO A 202 -8.00 12.17 23.14
CA PRO A 202 -6.97 11.57 23.94
C PRO A 202 -7.60 10.34 24.56
N THR A 203 -7.34 9.17 24.07
CA THR A 203 -7.30 8.01 24.94
C THR A 203 -6.14 8.27 25.89
N VAL A 204 -6.29 9.31 26.67
CA VAL A 204 -5.60 9.45 27.93
C VAL A 204 -6.12 8.29 28.75
N SER A 205 -5.50 7.17 28.60
CA SER A 205 -5.30 6.33 29.75
C SER A 205 -4.45 7.12 30.76
N SER A 206 -5.03 8.18 31.35
CA SER A 206 -4.74 8.62 32.70
C SER A 206 -5.22 7.49 33.60
N GLY A 207 -4.45 6.47 33.68
CA GLY A 207 -4.70 5.25 34.40
C GLY A 207 -3.41 4.50 34.60
N LEU A 208 -2.44 5.15 35.23
CA LEU A 208 -1.60 4.49 36.20
C LEU A 208 -2.52 4.09 37.39
N SER A 209 -3.37 3.14 37.14
CA SER A 209 -4.10 2.40 38.18
C SER A 209 -4.33 1.01 37.63
N GLY A 210 -3.66 0.05 38.26
CA GLY A 210 -3.64 -1.35 37.94
C GLY A 210 -5.01 -1.92 37.58
N SER A 211 -5.30 -2.02 36.32
CA SER A 211 -6.15 -3.06 35.82
C SER A 211 -5.22 -4.10 35.20
N ASN A 212 -5.22 -5.32 35.73
CA ASN A 212 -4.73 -6.53 35.08
C ASN A 212 -5.48 -6.71 33.75
N LYS A 213 -5.16 -5.89 32.70
CA LYS A 213 -5.42 -6.31 31.33
C LYS A 213 -4.50 -7.47 31.09
N THR A 214 -5.05 -8.66 31.00
CA THR A 214 -4.35 -9.85 30.54
C THR A 214 -3.64 -9.46 29.26
N ARG A 215 -2.31 -9.38 29.32
CA ARG A 215 -1.46 -9.06 28.16
C ARG A 215 -1.85 -10.04 27.05
N ARG A 216 -2.33 -9.52 25.92
CA ARG A 216 -2.61 -10.36 24.75
C ARG A 216 -1.31 -11.03 24.35
N SER A 217 -1.31 -12.36 24.22
CA SER A 217 -0.13 -13.12 23.80
C SER A 217 0.22 -12.76 22.36
N TYR A 218 1.51 -12.53 22.06
CA TYR A 218 2.03 -12.37 20.70
C TYR A 218 1.76 -13.63 19.88
N ARG A 219 1.16 -13.46 18.69
CA ARG A 219 0.75 -14.56 17.84
C ARG A 219 1.37 -14.46 16.46
N SER A 220 1.84 -15.60 15.95
CA SER A 220 2.38 -15.75 14.59
C SER A 220 1.51 -16.69 13.77
N GLY A 221 1.09 -16.24 12.57
CA GLY A 221 0.41 -17.07 11.58
C GLY A 221 1.37 -17.41 10.43
N ILE A 222 1.51 -18.69 10.14
CA ILE A 222 2.38 -19.21 9.07
C ILE A 222 1.51 -20.03 8.12
N HIS A 223 1.33 -19.53 6.89
CA HIS A 223 0.55 -20.23 5.88
C HIS A 223 1.47 -20.79 4.80
N PHE A 224 1.53 -22.10 4.69
CA PHE A 224 2.27 -22.79 3.65
C PHE A 224 1.45 -22.81 2.36
N VAL A 225 2.07 -22.45 1.26
CA VAL A 225 1.52 -22.55 -0.09
C VAL A 225 2.42 -23.53 -0.85
N ILE A 226 1.89 -24.69 -1.19
CA ILE A 226 2.69 -25.80 -1.72
C ILE A 226 2.24 -26.14 -3.12
N ASP A 227 3.22 -26.14 -4.03
CA ASP A 227 3.09 -26.76 -5.32
C ASP A 227 2.83 -28.25 -5.16
N SER A 228 1.72 -28.73 -5.69
CA SER A 228 1.34 -30.14 -5.66
C SER A 228 1.17 -30.72 -7.06
N THR A 229 1.87 -30.16 -8.05
CA THR A 229 1.99 -30.77 -9.38
C THR A 229 2.81 -32.04 -9.37
N ALA A 230 2.79 -32.79 -10.45
CA ALA A 230 3.42 -34.12 -10.50
C ALA A 230 4.93 -34.09 -10.25
N SER A 231 5.63 -33.03 -10.64
CA SER A 231 7.06 -32.83 -10.42
C SER A 231 7.44 -32.79 -8.93
N MET A 232 6.51 -32.30 -8.08
CA MET A 232 6.70 -32.19 -6.66
C MET A 232 6.58 -33.52 -5.90
N GLY A 233 6.19 -34.63 -6.56
CA GLY A 233 6.01 -35.92 -5.94
C GLY A 233 7.15 -36.33 -4.98
N PRO A 234 8.43 -36.29 -5.40
CA PRO A 234 9.58 -36.60 -4.55
C PRO A 234 9.77 -35.68 -3.35
N TYR A 235 9.21 -34.46 -3.38
CA TYR A 235 9.38 -33.41 -2.36
C TYR A 235 8.21 -33.34 -1.39
N ILE A 236 7.03 -33.81 -1.75
CA ILE A 236 5.82 -33.78 -0.91
C ILE A 236 6.04 -34.50 0.43
N ASP A 237 6.59 -35.72 0.42
CA ASP A 237 6.84 -36.50 1.65
C ASP A 237 7.83 -35.79 2.58
N ARG A 238 8.78 -35.08 2.01
CA ARG A 238 9.80 -34.34 2.76
C ARG A 238 9.29 -33.01 3.28
N THR A 239 8.46 -32.34 2.49
CA THR A 239 7.70 -31.17 2.95
C THR A 239 6.84 -31.56 4.15
N ARG A 240 6.11 -32.68 4.10
CA ARG A 240 5.34 -33.20 5.24
C ARG A 240 6.23 -33.44 6.45
N ALA A 241 7.36 -34.15 6.27
CA ALA A 241 8.30 -34.47 7.36
C ALA A 241 8.91 -33.18 7.96
N ALA A 242 9.22 -32.16 7.12
CA ALA A 242 9.74 -30.87 7.59
C ALA A 242 8.68 -30.10 8.38
N MET A 243 7.45 -30.00 7.88
CA MET A 243 6.33 -29.37 8.59
C MET A 243 6.04 -30.03 9.92
N THR A 244 6.05 -31.37 9.99
CA THR A 244 5.88 -32.13 11.22
C THR A 244 6.99 -31.80 12.24
N ARG A 245 8.25 -31.69 11.79
CA ARG A 245 9.37 -31.31 12.68
C ARG A 245 9.23 -29.89 13.20
N VAL A 246 8.85 -28.93 12.32
CA VAL A 246 8.59 -27.54 12.70
C VAL A 246 7.52 -27.46 13.76
N TYR A 247 6.41 -28.16 13.55
CA TYR A 247 5.32 -28.21 14.51
C TYR A 247 5.77 -28.79 15.84
N SER A 248 6.45 -29.97 15.82
CA SER A 248 6.95 -30.64 17.02
C SER A 248 7.98 -29.77 17.78
N ALA A 249 8.76 -28.94 17.11
CA ALA A 249 9.67 -28.01 17.76
C ALA A 249 8.92 -26.92 18.54
N ILE A 250 7.85 -26.37 17.97
CA ILE A 250 6.98 -25.39 18.60
C ILE A 250 6.19 -25.96 19.77
N GLU A 251 5.66 -27.17 19.59
CA GLU A 251 4.96 -27.93 20.66
C GLU A 251 5.86 -28.20 21.88
N LYS A 252 7.10 -28.65 21.66
CA LYS A 252 8.09 -28.84 22.72
C LYS A 252 8.42 -27.59 23.51
N GLN A 253 8.27 -26.42 22.92
CA GLN A 253 8.47 -25.10 23.57
C GLN A 253 7.18 -24.59 24.24
N GLY A 254 6.06 -25.29 24.11
CA GLY A 254 4.77 -24.86 24.67
C GLY A 254 4.17 -23.63 23.97
N LEU A 255 4.43 -23.47 22.69
CA LEU A 255 4.03 -22.26 21.91
C LEU A 255 2.86 -22.52 20.95
N THR A 256 2.18 -23.65 21.06
CA THR A 256 1.05 -24.02 20.17
C THR A 256 -0.09 -23.01 20.18
N ASP A 257 -0.32 -22.33 21.30
CA ASP A 257 -1.34 -21.27 21.39
C ASP A 257 -0.90 -19.95 20.75
N GLN A 258 0.39 -19.80 20.41
CA GLN A 258 1.00 -18.58 19.91
C GLN A 258 1.41 -18.68 18.44
N VAL A 259 1.53 -19.88 17.90
CA VAL A 259 1.88 -20.14 16.51
C VAL A 259 0.83 -21.02 15.86
N SER A 260 0.25 -20.51 14.78
CA SER A 260 -0.75 -21.21 14.00
C SER A 260 -0.26 -21.49 12.59
N PHE A 261 -0.66 -22.62 12.03
CA PHE A 261 -0.27 -23.06 10.70
C PHE A 261 -1.47 -23.20 9.77
N GLY A 262 -1.35 -22.65 8.55
CA GLY A 262 -2.26 -22.91 7.44
C GLY A 262 -1.57 -23.71 6.34
N LEU A 263 -2.36 -24.35 5.50
CA LEU A 263 -1.87 -25.13 4.36
C LEU A 263 -2.81 -25.01 3.17
N THR A 264 -2.33 -24.41 2.10
CA THR A 264 -2.97 -24.39 0.78
C THR A 264 -2.04 -25.10 -0.22
N ALA A 265 -2.58 -26.00 -1.01
CA ALA A 265 -1.90 -26.51 -2.19
C ALA A 265 -2.42 -25.86 -3.46
N TYR A 266 -1.57 -25.73 -4.45
CA TYR A 266 -1.98 -25.31 -5.78
C TYR A 266 -1.42 -26.27 -6.85
N ARG A 267 -2.00 -26.23 -8.00
CA ARG A 267 -1.59 -26.91 -9.24
C ARG A 267 -1.57 -25.91 -10.37
N ASP A 268 -2.10 -26.27 -11.51
CA ASP A 268 -2.17 -25.39 -12.67
C ASP A 268 -3.60 -25.22 -13.17
N ASN A 269 -3.77 -24.40 -14.22
CA ASN A 269 -5.05 -24.08 -14.80
C ASN A 269 -5.76 -25.32 -15.34
N LEU A 270 -7.03 -25.48 -14.96
CA LEU A 270 -7.86 -26.64 -15.32
C LEU A 270 -8.39 -26.58 -16.77
N ASP A 271 -8.39 -25.43 -17.42
CA ASP A 271 -8.91 -25.28 -18.79
C ASP A 271 -8.12 -26.15 -19.79
N GLN A 272 -6.82 -26.36 -19.53
CA GLN A 272 -5.99 -27.19 -20.38
C GLN A 272 -5.84 -28.63 -19.91
N VAL A 273 -5.89 -28.88 -18.62
CA VAL A 273 -5.75 -30.21 -18.01
C VAL A 273 -6.76 -30.34 -16.86
N PRO A 274 -8.05 -30.63 -17.17
CA PRO A 274 -9.09 -30.77 -16.15
C PRO A 274 -8.80 -31.85 -15.11
N GLU A 275 -8.01 -32.86 -15.49
CA GLU A 275 -7.61 -33.99 -14.65
C GLU A 275 -6.68 -33.58 -13.50
N LEU A 276 -6.18 -32.32 -13.46
CA LEU A 276 -5.45 -31.77 -12.31
C LEU A 276 -6.32 -31.61 -11.07
N GLU A 277 -7.63 -31.79 -11.13
CA GLU A 277 -8.63 -31.81 -10.08
C GLU A 277 -8.92 -30.44 -9.44
N TYR A 278 -7.91 -29.59 -9.20
CA TYR A 278 -8.08 -28.26 -8.60
C TYR A 278 -6.96 -27.31 -9.05
N LEU A 279 -7.30 -26.03 -9.08
CA LEU A 279 -6.34 -24.96 -9.18
C LEU A 279 -5.69 -24.67 -7.83
N THR A 280 -6.50 -24.46 -6.79
CA THR A 280 -6.10 -24.28 -5.40
C THR A 280 -6.99 -25.12 -4.50
N ARG A 281 -6.40 -25.66 -3.40
CA ARG A 281 -7.13 -26.38 -2.39
C ARG A 281 -6.60 -26.01 -1.00
N ASN A 282 -7.48 -25.52 -0.13
CA ASN A 282 -7.14 -25.28 1.25
C ASN A 282 -7.27 -26.61 2.03
N TYR A 283 -6.20 -27.01 2.69
CA TYR A 283 -6.13 -28.22 3.50
C TYR A 283 -6.29 -27.96 4.99
N VAL A 284 -5.77 -26.80 5.45
CA VAL A 284 -5.84 -26.37 6.84
C VAL A 284 -5.93 -24.85 6.89
N ASP A 285 -6.96 -24.34 7.55
CA ASP A 285 -7.08 -22.93 7.86
C ASP A 285 -6.18 -22.53 9.02
N LEU A 286 -5.75 -21.27 9.07
CA LEU A 286 -4.95 -20.77 10.19
C LEU A 286 -5.65 -20.94 11.55
N GLU A 287 -6.98 -20.95 11.60
CA GLU A 287 -7.72 -21.20 12.83
C GLU A 287 -7.61 -22.66 13.29
N GLN A 288 -7.71 -23.59 12.37
CA GLN A 288 -7.58 -25.03 12.61
C GLN A 288 -6.15 -25.44 12.94
N GLY A 289 -5.18 -24.71 12.41
CA GLY A 289 -3.75 -25.01 12.54
C GLY A 289 -3.14 -24.70 13.92
N THR A 290 -3.93 -24.28 14.90
CA THR A 290 -3.56 -24.28 16.31
C THR A 290 -3.69 -25.68 16.93
N ASP A 291 -4.50 -26.54 16.31
CA ASP A 291 -4.69 -27.95 16.72
C ASP A 291 -3.73 -28.85 15.96
N VAL A 292 -2.88 -29.56 16.71
CA VAL A 292 -1.86 -30.50 16.19
C VAL A 292 -2.46 -31.55 15.27
N GLU A 293 -3.54 -32.17 15.71
CA GLU A 293 -4.15 -33.29 15.01
C GLU A 293 -4.77 -32.84 13.71
N GLN A 294 -5.47 -31.71 13.71
CA GLN A 294 -6.06 -31.14 12.51
C GLN A 294 -5.00 -30.72 11.49
N PHE A 295 -3.92 -30.05 11.95
CA PHE A 295 -2.83 -29.67 11.06
C PHE A 295 -2.12 -30.90 10.45
N LEU A 296 -1.73 -31.86 11.25
CA LEU A 296 -1.04 -33.06 10.77
C LEU A 296 -1.93 -33.92 9.86
N ASN A 297 -3.22 -34.00 10.13
CA ASN A 297 -4.17 -34.67 9.25
C ASN A 297 -4.25 -33.99 7.89
N GLY A 298 -4.35 -32.64 7.85
CA GLY A 298 -4.30 -31.89 6.61
C GLY A 298 -3.01 -32.13 5.83
N VAL A 299 -1.87 -32.02 6.51
CA VAL A 299 -0.54 -32.28 5.92
C VAL A 299 -0.43 -33.72 5.35
N ASN A 300 -0.94 -34.71 6.04
CA ASN A 300 -0.89 -36.12 5.61
C ASN A 300 -1.77 -36.40 4.38
N THR A 301 -2.81 -35.64 4.15
CA THR A 301 -3.68 -35.76 2.96
C THR A 301 -3.13 -35.06 1.72
N LEU A 302 -2.13 -34.21 1.87
CA LEU A 302 -1.47 -33.52 0.74
C LEU A 302 -0.82 -34.58 -0.18
N SER A 303 -1.10 -34.52 -1.47
CA SER A 303 -0.53 -35.42 -2.48
C SER A 303 -0.23 -34.70 -3.79
N ALA A 304 0.82 -35.13 -4.47
CA ALA A 304 1.10 -34.65 -5.82
C ALA A 304 0.03 -35.12 -6.80
N ALA A 305 -0.16 -34.34 -7.86
CA ALA A 305 -0.98 -34.74 -9.00
C ALA A 305 -0.44 -36.01 -9.65
N SER A 306 -1.33 -36.88 -10.11
CA SER A 306 -0.96 -38.09 -10.88
C SER A 306 -0.66 -37.78 -12.34
N ILE A 307 -1.06 -36.61 -12.81
CA ILE A 307 -0.93 -36.15 -14.19
C ILE A 307 -0.10 -34.86 -14.19
N SER A 308 0.82 -34.76 -15.17
CA SER A 308 1.66 -33.55 -15.33
C SER A 308 0.87 -32.41 -15.97
N SER A 309 1.14 -31.20 -15.55
CA SER A 309 0.83 -29.97 -16.30
C SER A 309 1.55 -29.96 -17.65
N ARG A 310 1.10 -29.12 -18.59
CA ARG A 310 1.65 -29.13 -19.96
C ARG A 310 2.99 -28.44 -20.10
N ASP A 311 3.31 -27.49 -19.22
CA ASP A 311 4.59 -26.79 -19.24
C ASP A 311 5.15 -26.68 -17.82
N PHE A 312 6.32 -26.04 -17.67
CA PHE A 312 7.00 -25.84 -16.39
C PHE A 312 6.66 -24.51 -15.74
N ARG A 313 5.49 -23.95 -16.00
CA ARG A 313 4.93 -22.80 -15.28
C ARG A 313 3.65 -23.24 -14.60
N GLU A 314 3.51 -22.87 -13.37
CA GLU A 314 2.40 -23.27 -12.52
C GLU A 314 1.71 -22.04 -11.94
N ASP A 315 0.44 -22.13 -11.52
CA ASP A 315 -0.28 -20.97 -11.02
C ASP A 315 -0.01 -20.69 -9.54
N ALA A 316 1.27 -20.48 -9.20
CA ALA A 316 1.71 -20.17 -7.84
C ALA A 316 1.05 -18.91 -7.27
N TYR A 317 0.75 -17.93 -8.12
CA TYR A 317 0.09 -16.70 -7.69
C TYR A 317 -1.35 -16.95 -7.23
N ALA A 318 -2.04 -17.91 -7.81
CA ALA A 318 -3.35 -18.35 -7.33
C ALA A 318 -3.27 -18.95 -5.93
N GLY A 319 -2.27 -19.79 -5.67
CA GLY A 319 -2.02 -20.35 -4.34
C GLY A 319 -1.76 -19.27 -3.29
N ILE A 320 -0.89 -18.33 -3.57
CA ILE A 320 -0.56 -17.21 -2.67
C ILE A 320 -1.78 -16.31 -2.46
N LYS A 321 -2.47 -15.92 -3.53
CA LYS A 321 -3.70 -15.11 -3.44
C LYS A 321 -4.75 -15.80 -2.57
N SER A 322 -4.96 -17.11 -2.75
CA SER A 322 -5.87 -17.90 -1.94
C SER A 322 -5.49 -17.87 -0.46
N ALA A 323 -4.21 -18.02 -0.11
CA ALA A 323 -3.74 -17.93 1.27
C ALA A 323 -3.94 -16.54 1.89
N ILE A 324 -3.75 -15.48 1.10
CA ILE A 324 -3.93 -14.08 1.56
C ILE A 324 -5.42 -13.77 1.82
N GLU A 325 -6.32 -14.22 0.94
CA GLU A 325 -7.75 -13.85 0.96
C GLU A 325 -8.61 -14.75 1.84
N ASN A 326 -8.30 -16.05 1.89
CA ASN A 326 -9.14 -17.04 2.56
C ASN A 326 -8.72 -17.34 4.00
N SER A 327 -7.69 -16.67 4.54
CA SER A 327 -7.25 -16.84 5.92
C SER A 327 -7.59 -15.62 6.77
N ASP A 328 -8.07 -15.84 8.00
CA ASP A 328 -8.24 -14.75 8.97
C ASP A 328 -6.89 -14.36 9.60
N TRP A 329 -6.25 -13.38 8.99
CA TRP A 329 -4.98 -12.83 9.43
C TRP A 329 -5.10 -11.85 10.61
N SER A 330 -6.29 -11.37 10.94
CA SER A 330 -6.51 -10.33 11.96
C SER A 330 -6.06 -10.73 13.37
N ARG A 331 -5.98 -12.03 13.62
CA ARG A 331 -5.63 -12.64 14.92
C ARG A 331 -4.12 -12.73 15.16
N PHE A 332 -3.29 -12.40 14.19
CA PHE A 332 -1.84 -12.59 14.21
C PHE A 332 -1.08 -11.27 14.13
N ASP A 333 -0.06 -11.12 14.96
CA ASP A 333 0.83 -9.97 15.00
C ASP A 333 1.98 -10.11 13.99
N ALA A 334 2.41 -11.36 13.73
CA ALA A 334 3.35 -11.70 12.66
C ALA A 334 2.67 -12.64 11.65
N ARG A 335 2.83 -12.35 10.36
CA ARG A 335 2.09 -13.00 9.27
C ARG A 335 3.04 -13.42 8.18
N TYR A 336 3.07 -14.72 7.87
CA TYR A 336 3.99 -15.30 6.91
C TYR A 336 3.26 -16.19 5.92
N VAL A 337 3.51 -15.99 4.64
CA VAL A 337 3.17 -16.94 3.58
C VAL A 337 4.47 -17.54 3.07
N ILE A 338 4.60 -18.85 3.10
CA ILE A 338 5.78 -19.59 2.67
C ILE A 338 5.43 -20.42 1.45
N LEU A 339 5.87 -20.00 0.28
CA LEU A 339 5.73 -20.71 -0.98
C LEU A 339 6.83 -21.76 -1.13
N ILE A 340 6.44 -22.98 -1.49
CA ILE A 340 7.34 -24.10 -1.83
C ILE A 340 6.97 -24.57 -3.24
N THR A 341 7.91 -24.49 -4.18
CA THR A 341 7.68 -24.77 -5.61
C THR A 341 8.94 -25.18 -6.32
N ASP A 342 8.83 -25.93 -7.42
CA ASP A 342 9.94 -26.22 -8.34
C ASP A 342 9.79 -25.57 -9.72
N ALA A 343 8.70 -24.84 -9.95
CA ALA A 343 8.37 -24.21 -11.23
C ALA A 343 8.24 -22.68 -11.11
N GLY A 344 8.32 -21.96 -12.23
CA GLY A 344 8.06 -20.53 -12.28
C GLY A 344 6.57 -20.22 -12.27
N PRO A 345 6.17 -19.01 -11.79
CA PRO A 345 4.77 -18.60 -11.72
C PRO A 345 4.22 -18.22 -13.10
N ARG A 346 2.90 -18.30 -13.26
CA ARG A 346 2.17 -17.71 -14.38
C ARG A 346 1.99 -16.22 -14.12
N GLU A 347 2.46 -15.42 -15.06
CA GLU A 347 2.37 -13.95 -15.00
C GLU A 347 1.00 -13.42 -15.45
N SER A 348 0.74 -12.15 -15.21
CA SER A 348 -0.52 -11.47 -15.56
C SER A 348 -0.93 -11.64 -17.03
N HIS A 349 0.05 -11.66 -17.94
CA HIS A 349 -0.15 -11.81 -19.37
C HIS A 349 -0.28 -13.28 -19.83
N ASP A 350 -0.01 -14.25 -18.97
CA ASP A 350 -0.21 -15.67 -19.30
C ASP A 350 -1.72 -15.95 -19.32
N SER A 351 -2.23 -16.39 -20.46
CA SER A 351 -3.66 -16.70 -20.63
C SER A 351 -4.16 -17.75 -19.64
N LEU A 352 -3.26 -18.57 -19.12
CA LEU A 352 -3.53 -19.60 -18.14
C LEU A 352 -3.37 -19.11 -16.68
N GLY A 353 -2.80 -17.92 -16.46
CA GLY A 353 -2.71 -17.31 -15.15
C GLY A 353 -4.08 -16.85 -14.65
N SER A 354 -4.59 -17.44 -13.58
CA SER A 354 -5.94 -17.18 -13.08
C SER A 354 -6.09 -15.84 -12.37
N THR A 355 -4.99 -15.34 -11.76
CA THR A 355 -5.03 -14.10 -10.95
C THR A 355 -4.93 -12.85 -11.79
N ARG A 356 -4.32 -12.92 -12.97
CA ARG A 356 -3.97 -11.76 -13.80
C ARG A 356 -3.10 -10.72 -13.07
N LEU A 357 -2.46 -11.09 -11.96
CA LEU A 357 -1.53 -10.26 -11.20
C LEU A 357 -0.08 -10.59 -11.56
N ASN A 358 0.78 -9.58 -11.54
CA ASN A 358 2.22 -9.77 -11.57
C ASN A 358 2.79 -9.85 -10.14
N ALA A 359 4.09 -10.17 -10.02
CA ALA A 359 4.77 -10.30 -8.74
C ALA A 359 4.62 -9.06 -7.84
N ARG A 360 4.74 -7.85 -8.42
CA ARG A 360 4.66 -6.58 -7.69
C ARG A 360 3.27 -6.34 -7.10
N ALA A 361 2.23 -6.54 -7.88
CA ALA A 361 0.84 -6.33 -7.44
C ALA A 361 0.46 -7.33 -6.34
N LEU A 362 0.83 -8.59 -6.49
CA LEU A 362 0.55 -9.62 -5.48
C LEU A 362 1.35 -9.38 -4.19
N ARG A 363 2.63 -9.00 -4.30
CA ARG A 363 3.44 -8.57 -3.16
C ARG A 363 2.81 -7.40 -2.41
N GLN A 364 2.35 -6.38 -3.14
CA GLN A 364 1.73 -5.21 -2.51
C GLN A 364 0.46 -5.58 -1.76
N LEU A 365 -0.38 -6.45 -2.32
CA LEU A 365 -1.57 -6.97 -1.63
C LEU A 365 -1.21 -7.67 -0.31
N ALA A 366 -0.16 -8.49 -0.31
CA ALA A 366 0.34 -9.13 0.91
C ALA A 366 0.89 -8.10 1.91
N TYR A 367 1.71 -7.16 1.44
CA TYR A 367 2.29 -6.11 2.27
C TYR A 367 1.23 -5.21 2.92
N ASP A 368 0.20 -4.82 2.19
CA ASP A 368 -0.92 -4.03 2.70
C ASP A 368 -1.71 -4.76 3.81
N LYS A 369 -1.69 -6.10 3.80
CA LYS A 369 -2.22 -6.95 4.88
C LYS A 369 -1.17 -7.28 5.96
N GLY A 370 0.03 -6.70 5.88
CA GLY A 370 1.12 -6.97 6.82
C GLY A 370 1.68 -8.40 6.73
N ILE A 371 1.55 -9.04 5.57
CA ILE A 371 2.01 -10.40 5.31
C ILE A 371 3.35 -10.33 4.59
N SER A 372 4.33 -11.10 5.06
CA SER A 372 5.62 -11.29 4.38
C SER A 372 5.58 -12.60 3.59
N ILE A 373 5.94 -12.53 2.29
CA ILE A 373 5.99 -13.70 1.41
C ILE A 373 7.43 -14.20 1.36
N TRP A 374 7.61 -15.50 1.61
CA TRP A 374 8.89 -16.19 1.52
C TRP A 374 8.80 -17.25 0.45
N VAL A 375 9.87 -17.47 -0.31
CA VAL A 375 9.88 -18.40 -1.44
C VAL A 375 11.04 -19.38 -1.31
N LEU A 376 10.71 -20.65 -1.24
CA LEU A 376 11.65 -21.78 -1.33
C LEU A 376 11.51 -22.41 -2.72
N HIS A 377 12.42 -22.06 -3.62
CA HIS A 377 12.43 -22.50 -5.01
C HIS A 377 13.36 -23.71 -5.17
N LEU A 378 12.78 -24.88 -5.35
CA LEU A 378 13.51 -26.14 -5.60
C LEU A 378 13.97 -26.15 -7.06
N ARG A 379 15.22 -25.82 -7.33
CA ARG A 379 15.76 -25.79 -8.71
C ARG A 379 16.01 -27.20 -9.23
N THR A 380 14.93 -27.93 -9.54
CA THR A 380 14.98 -29.28 -10.09
C THR A 380 15.48 -29.25 -11.55
N PRO A 381 16.06 -30.37 -12.07
CA PRO A 381 16.60 -30.35 -13.45
C PRO A 381 15.57 -30.17 -14.54
N ALA A 382 14.33 -30.63 -14.37
CA ALA A 382 13.32 -30.62 -15.42
C ALA A 382 12.94 -29.21 -15.91
N PRO A 383 12.63 -28.21 -15.06
CA PRO A 383 12.34 -26.83 -15.46
C PRO A 383 13.58 -25.95 -15.57
N ALA A 384 14.78 -26.50 -15.76
CA ALA A 384 16.05 -25.75 -15.71
C ALA A 384 16.07 -24.48 -16.60
N ALA A 385 15.45 -24.50 -17.77
CA ALA A 385 15.36 -23.36 -18.68
C ALA A 385 14.50 -22.22 -18.12
N ASN A 386 13.62 -22.50 -17.15
CA ASN A 386 12.72 -21.51 -16.54
C ASN A 386 13.29 -20.89 -15.24
N HIS A 387 14.25 -21.54 -14.59
CA HIS A 387 14.74 -21.16 -13.27
C HIS A 387 15.22 -19.71 -13.17
N GLN A 388 15.95 -19.20 -14.17
CA GLN A 388 16.46 -17.83 -14.12
C GLN A 388 15.33 -16.80 -14.13
N LYS A 389 14.31 -17.02 -14.96
CA LYS A 389 13.12 -16.16 -15.01
C LYS A 389 12.30 -16.28 -13.71
N ALA A 390 12.07 -17.50 -13.26
CA ALA A 390 11.38 -17.80 -12.00
C ALA A 390 12.07 -17.14 -10.81
N GLU A 391 13.39 -17.20 -10.71
CA GLU A 391 14.16 -16.52 -9.66
C GLU A 391 13.89 -15.02 -9.66
N SER A 392 13.96 -14.34 -10.81
CA SER A 392 13.70 -12.91 -10.90
C SER A 392 12.28 -12.56 -10.43
N GLN A 393 11.28 -13.33 -10.84
CA GLN A 393 9.88 -13.16 -10.46
C GLN A 393 9.67 -13.39 -8.95
N TYR A 394 10.27 -14.42 -8.39
CA TYR A 394 10.14 -14.77 -6.98
C TYR A 394 10.92 -13.83 -6.05
N ARG A 395 12.04 -13.26 -6.50
CA ARG A 395 12.73 -12.18 -5.77
C ARG A 395 11.88 -10.92 -5.70
N GLU A 396 11.26 -10.54 -6.83
CA GLU A 396 10.32 -9.42 -6.88
C GLU A 396 9.11 -9.66 -5.98
N LEU A 397 8.55 -10.87 -5.99
CA LEU A 397 7.40 -11.27 -5.18
C LEU A 397 7.70 -11.24 -3.68
N SER A 398 8.86 -11.73 -3.27
CA SER A 398 9.26 -11.86 -1.86
C SER A 398 10.01 -10.65 -1.31
N LEU A 399 10.14 -9.58 -2.08
CA LEU A 399 10.80 -8.36 -1.66
C LEU A 399 9.99 -7.67 -0.56
N PHE A 400 10.55 -7.56 0.64
CA PHE A 400 9.94 -6.81 1.73
C PHE A 400 10.63 -5.43 1.83
N PRO A 401 9.85 -4.33 1.79
CA PRO A 401 10.40 -2.98 1.80
C PRO A 401 11.34 -2.73 2.98
N GLY A 402 12.53 -2.23 2.69
CA GLY A 402 13.55 -1.91 3.69
C GLY A 402 14.35 -3.09 4.23
N ILE A 403 13.99 -4.35 3.94
CA ILE A 403 14.69 -5.54 4.46
C ILE A 403 15.35 -6.35 3.34
N GLY A 404 14.69 -6.49 2.19
CA GLY A 404 15.15 -7.28 1.05
C GLY A 404 14.24 -8.44 0.69
N ASP A 405 14.65 -9.27 -0.27
CA ASP A 405 13.86 -10.41 -0.70
C ASP A 405 14.03 -11.62 0.23
N PHE A 406 12.96 -12.38 0.42
CA PHE A 406 12.95 -13.65 1.17
C PHE A 406 12.93 -14.86 0.22
N TYR A 407 13.68 -14.75 -0.87
CA TYR A 407 13.89 -15.84 -1.81
C TYR A 407 15.06 -16.73 -1.40
N TYR A 408 14.86 -18.04 -1.49
CA TYR A 408 15.92 -19.04 -1.37
C TYR A 408 15.80 -20.10 -2.47
N GLY A 409 16.83 -20.23 -3.30
CA GLY A 409 16.93 -21.24 -4.34
C GLY A 409 17.70 -22.47 -3.84
N VAL A 410 17.01 -23.59 -3.68
CA VAL A 410 17.61 -24.88 -3.30
C VAL A 410 18.27 -25.49 -4.53
N SER A 411 19.59 -25.63 -4.51
CA SER A 411 20.37 -26.12 -5.65
C SER A 411 20.03 -27.57 -5.99
N LEU A 412 19.72 -27.84 -7.26
CA LEU A 412 19.38 -29.17 -7.78
C LEU A 412 18.25 -29.89 -7.00
N GLY A 413 17.42 -29.12 -6.30
CA GLY A 413 16.37 -29.70 -5.46
C GLY A 413 16.91 -30.58 -4.33
N GLN A 414 18.09 -30.27 -3.79
CA GLN A 414 18.69 -31.06 -2.71
C GLN A 414 17.84 -31.01 -1.45
N VAL A 415 17.37 -32.12 -1.06
CA VAL A 415 16.37 -32.31 -0.01
C VAL A 415 16.90 -32.00 1.37
N ASP A 416 18.15 -32.33 1.64
CA ASP A 416 18.78 -32.06 2.94
C ASP A 416 18.99 -30.55 3.13
N GLU A 417 19.29 -29.81 2.06
CA GLU A 417 19.36 -28.37 2.07
C GLU A 417 17.99 -27.74 2.32
N PHE A 418 16.95 -28.20 1.64
CA PHE A 418 15.57 -27.80 1.83
C PHE A 418 15.10 -27.99 3.30
N GLY A 419 15.36 -29.15 3.87
CA GLY A 419 15.02 -29.43 5.27
C GLY A 419 15.70 -28.47 6.25
N LYS A 420 16.99 -28.17 6.03
CA LYS A 420 17.76 -27.22 6.85
C LYS A 420 17.19 -25.79 6.78
N VAL A 421 16.79 -25.34 5.60
CA VAL A 421 16.20 -23.99 5.42
C VAL A 421 14.90 -23.88 6.22
N LEU A 422 14.01 -24.86 6.11
CA LEU A 422 12.75 -24.88 6.88
C LEU A 422 13.01 -24.91 8.40
N GLU A 423 13.98 -25.68 8.86
CA GLU A 423 14.35 -25.73 10.28
C GLU A 423 14.89 -24.39 10.78
N ILE A 424 15.70 -23.69 9.99
CA ILE A 424 16.22 -22.36 10.32
C ILE A 424 15.08 -21.37 10.44
N LEU A 425 14.15 -21.35 9.48
CA LEU A 425 13.00 -20.45 9.50
C LEU A 425 12.12 -20.72 10.71
N ALA A 426 11.84 -21.98 11.01
CA ALA A 426 11.06 -22.36 12.17
C ALA A 426 11.72 -21.97 13.50
N ASN A 427 13.02 -22.20 13.63
CA ASN A 427 13.77 -21.80 14.82
C ASN A 427 13.77 -20.28 15.01
N GLN A 428 13.95 -19.51 13.95
CA GLN A 428 13.93 -18.05 14.00
C GLN A 428 12.55 -17.55 14.46
N ILE A 429 11.46 -18.05 13.88
CA ILE A 429 10.11 -17.67 14.27
C ILE A 429 9.84 -18.06 15.73
N THR A 430 10.23 -19.27 16.13
CA THR A 430 10.10 -19.76 17.51
C THR A 430 10.84 -18.84 18.50
N GLN A 431 12.10 -18.49 18.21
CA GLN A 431 12.87 -17.58 19.05
C GLN A 431 12.25 -16.18 19.12
N GLN A 432 11.70 -15.70 18.03
CA GLN A 432 11.00 -14.41 17.98
C GLN A 432 9.77 -14.40 18.87
N VAL A 433 8.95 -15.46 18.83
CA VAL A 433 7.76 -15.60 19.68
C VAL A 433 8.18 -15.64 21.15
N LEU A 434 9.16 -16.46 21.51
CA LEU A 434 9.69 -16.56 22.87
C LEU A 434 10.26 -15.23 23.38
N ALA A 435 11.08 -14.56 22.57
CA ALA A 435 11.67 -13.29 22.94
C ALA A 435 10.62 -12.19 23.16
N THR A 436 9.57 -12.18 22.35
CA THR A 436 8.49 -11.22 22.45
C THR A 436 7.60 -11.50 23.66
N THR A 437 7.24 -12.74 23.88
CA THR A 437 6.39 -13.16 25.02
C THR A 437 7.09 -12.96 26.36
N ASN A 438 8.38 -13.26 26.44
CA ASN A 438 9.15 -13.18 27.67
C ASN A 438 9.80 -11.81 27.93
N GLY A 439 9.62 -10.82 27.04
CA GLY A 439 10.19 -9.50 27.19
C GLY A 439 11.73 -9.46 27.10
N VAL A 440 12.35 -10.47 26.50
CA VAL A 440 13.81 -10.59 26.34
C VAL A 440 14.34 -9.57 25.31
N PRO A 441 15.60 -9.15 25.34
CA PRO A 441 16.20 -8.27 24.33
C PRO A 441 16.00 -8.75 22.90
N PRO A 442 16.13 -7.88 21.89
CA PRO A 442 16.06 -8.26 20.47
C PRO A 442 16.99 -9.42 20.15
N ILE A 443 16.58 -10.28 19.21
CA ILE A 443 17.43 -11.39 18.74
C ILE A 443 18.70 -10.77 18.13
N PRO A 444 19.90 -11.15 18.60
CA PRO A 444 21.13 -10.66 17.99
C PRO A 444 21.16 -10.95 16.50
N LEU A 445 21.58 -9.98 15.70
CA LEU A 445 21.76 -10.23 14.28
C LEU A 445 22.93 -11.20 14.09
N PRO A 446 22.79 -12.20 13.21
CA PRO A 446 23.88 -13.12 12.93
C PRO A 446 25.07 -12.36 12.33
N ASP A 447 26.27 -12.66 12.81
CA ASP A 447 27.49 -12.18 12.17
C ASP A 447 27.68 -12.92 10.84
N THR A 448 27.60 -12.19 9.75
CA THR A 448 27.64 -12.78 8.41
C THR A 448 29.05 -12.78 7.80
N GLY A 449 30.02 -12.14 8.44
CA GLY A 449 31.39 -12.02 7.93
C GLY A 449 31.50 -11.47 6.49
N GLU A 450 32.70 -11.43 5.93
CA GLU A 450 32.94 -10.93 4.57
C GLU A 450 32.43 -11.88 3.46
N ASN A 451 32.24 -13.19 3.76
CA ASN A 451 31.76 -14.22 2.80
C ASN A 451 30.31 -14.60 3.08
N GLN A 452 29.36 -13.77 2.66
CA GLN A 452 27.94 -14.07 2.81
C GLN A 452 27.51 -15.21 1.90
N THR A 453 27.01 -16.29 2.49
CA THR A 453 26.27 -17.34 1.76
C THR A 453 24.79 -16.91 1.58
N GLN A 454 24.09 -17.50 0.61
CA GLN A 454 22.66 -17.26 0.42
C GLN A 454 21.86 -17.55 1.71
N LEU A 455 22.25 -18.57 2.45
CA LEU A 455 21.61 -18.97 3.70
C LEU A 455 21.86 -17.95 4.82
N SER A 456 23.08 -17.48 5.01
CA SER A 456 23.40 -16.46 6.04
C SER A 456 22.74 -15.12 5.74
N ALA A 457 22.62 -14.74 4.46
CA ALA A 457 21.90 -13.56 4.04
C ALA A 457 20.37 -13.67 4.33
N LEU A 458 19.79 -14.86 4.10
CA LEU A 458 18.40 -15.11 4.45
C LEU A 458 18.19 -15.06 5.97
N GLN A 459 19.07 -15.68 6.75
CA GLN A 459 19.00 -15.64 8.23
C GLN A 459 19.03 -14.21 8.77
N LEU A 460 19.91 -13.37 8.22
CA LEU A 460 19.99 -11.96 8.60
C LEU A 460 18.67 -11.21 8.31
N ARG A 461 18.11 -11.40 7.11
CA ARG A 461 16.83 -10.76 6.74
C ARG A 461 15.67 -11.24 7.62
N VAL A 462 15.62 -12.54 7.92
CA VAL A 462 14.60 -13.11 8.82
C VAL A 462 14.72 -12.55 10.24
N ALA A 463 15.94 -12.41 10.76
CA ALA A 463 16.17 -11.81 12.08
C ALA A 463 15.75 -10.32 12.10
N ARG A 464 16.05 -9.56 11.05
CA ARG A 464 15.62 -8.15 10.90
C ARG A 464 14.10 -8.01 10.86
N LEU A 465 13.42 -8.83 10.04
CA LEU A 465 11.96 -8.84 9.99
C LEU A 465 11.36 -9.19 11.36
N GLY A 466 11.92 -10.21 12.01
CA GLY A 466 11.48 -10.62 13.33
C GLY A 466 11.57 -9.51 14.38
N ASN A 467 12.68 -8.78 14.40
CA ASN A 467 12.85 -7.64 15.29
C ASN A 467 11.87 -6.50 14.96
N ALA A 468 11.63 -6.20 13.67
CA ALA A 468 10.66 -5.19 13.24
C ALA A 468 9.22 -5.54 13.68
N LEU A 469 8.78 -6.77 13.46
CA LEU A 469 7.45 -7.25 13.87
C LEU A 469 7.29 -7.24 15.39
N ARG A 470 8.35 -7.59 16.13
CA ARG A 470 8.36 -7.52 17.59
C ARG A 470 8.19 -6.09 18.10
N MET A 471 8.94 -5.13 17.52
CA MET A 471 8.82 -3.72 17.90
C MET A 471 7.42 -3.19 17.67
N ARG A 472 6.81 -3.57 16.55
CA ARG A 472 5.40 -3.29 16.22
C ARG A 472 4.44 -3.78 17.31
N TYR A 473 4.61 -5.02 17.77
CA TYR A 473 3.81 -5.59 18.85
C TYR A 473 4.00 -4.86 20.19
N ILE A 474 5.25 -4.61 20.60
CA ILE A 474 5.56 -3.92 21.86
C ILE A 474 4.95 -2.51 21.85
N GLN A 475 5.01 -1.80 20.75
CA GLN A 475 4.45 -0.46 20.62
C GLN A 475 2.91 -0.48 20.71
N LYS A 476 2.26 -1.45 20.09
CA LYS A 476 0.81 -1.67 20.22
C LYS A 476 0.39 -1.93 21.66
N GLU A 477 1.12 -2.79 22.38
CA GLU A 477 0.84 -3.11 23.78
C GLU A 477 1.19 -1.96 24.75
N SER A 478 2.17 -1.11 24.41
CA SER A 478 2.59 0.01 25.25
C SER A 478 1.59 1.18 25.27
N GLY A 479 0.60 1.17 24.36
CA GLY A 479 -0.44 2.20 24.29
C GLY A 479 0.09 3.61 24.09
N LYS A 480 1.27 3.78 23.46
CA LYS A 480 1.82 5.10 23.16
C LYS A 480 0.84 5.87 22.27
N PRO A 481 0.54 7.12 22.57
CA PRO A 481 -0.43 7.91 21.81
C PRO A 481 0.06 8.07 20.37
N LEU A 482 -0.89 8.03 19.42
CA LEU A 482 -0.63 8.39 18.03
C LEU A 482 -0.09 9.82 17.94
N PRO A 483 0.67 10.14 16.89
CA PRO A 483 1.10 11.51 16.63
C PRO A 483 -0.11 12.43 16.60
N ARG A 484 -0.06 13.55 17.33
CA ARG A 484 -1.08 14.59 17.26
C ARG A 484 -1.06 15.26 15.90
N VAL A 485 -2.13 15.99 15.57
CA VAL A 485 -2.12 16.86 14.39
C VAL A 485 -1.00 17.89 14.54
N PHE A 486 -0.03 17.86 13.64
CA PHE A 486 1.08 18.81 13.59
C PHE A 486 1.61 18.97 12.16
N SER A 487 2.32 20.06 11.91
CA SER A 487 3.14 20.25 10.71
C SER A 487 4.61 20.14 11.06
N ALA A 488 5.39 19.50 10.21
CA ALA A 488 6.82 19.32 10.39
C ALA A 488 7.56 19.28 9.06
N TRP A 489 8.89 19.49 9.14
CA TRP A 489 9.80 19.31 8.01
C TRP A 489 10.61 18.03 8.20
N MET A 490 10.85 17.32 7.10
CA MET A 490 11.66 16.10 7.06
C MET A 490 12.40 15.96 5.73
N VAL A 491 13.36 15.04 5.68
CA VAL A 491 14.02 14.60 4.44
C VAL A 491 13.42 13.25 4.02
N ASP A 492 13.17 13.07 2.73
CA ASP A 492 12.59 11.84 2.16
C ASP A 492 13.59 10.68 2.05
N LYS A 493 14.85 10.93 2.34
CA LYS A 493 15.96 9.98 2.32
C LYS A 493 16.50 9.71 3.71
N ASP A 494 17.16 8.57 3.89
CA ASP A 494 17.97 8.32 5.07
C ASP A 494 19.14 9.30 5.10
N PHE A 495 19.28 10.06 6.20
CA PHE A 495 20.29 11.11 6.31
C PHE A 495 21.71 10.56 6.30
N ILE A 496 21.93 9.33 6.78
CA ILE A 496 23.23 8.69 6.87
C ILE A 496 23.54 7.89 5.59
N ASN A 497 22.52 7.27 4.97
CA ASN A 497 22.63 6.48 3.75
C ASN A 497 21.71 7.05 2.66
N PRO A 498 22.06 8.16 2.02
CA PRO A 498 21.16 8.94 1.15
C PRO A 498 20.66 8.19 -0.10
N GLU A 499 21.29 7.10 -0.49
CA GLU A 499 20.82 6.21 -1.56
C GLU A 499 19.49 5.50 -1.20
N ARG A 500 19.15 5.47 0.10
CA ARG A 500 17.95 4.82 0.61
C ARG A 500 16.80 5.81 0.82
N SER A 501 15.63 5.49 0.30
CA SER A 501 14.42 6.26 0.60
C SER A 501 13.89 5.90 1.99
N ALA A 502 13.55 6.91 2.77
CA ALA A 502 12.98 6.77 4.11
C ALA A 502 11.44 6.64 4.09
N VAL A 503 10.82 6.94 2.96
CA VAL A 503 9.36 6.96 2.82
C VAL A 503 8.87 6.17 1.61
N ASP A 504 7.63 5.72 1.69
CA ASP A 504 6.83 5.18 0.60
C ASP A 504 5.71 6.18 0.29
N VAL A 505 5.62 6.61 -0.97
CA VAL A 505 4.65 7.62 -1.39
C VAL A 505 3.37 6.95 -1.84
N ARG A 506 2.24 7.47 -1.38
CA ARG A 506 0.91 6.93 -1.62
C ARG A 506 -0.07 8.02 -2.04
N VAL A 507 -1.16 7.62 -2.67
CA VAL A 507 -2.29 8.48 -3.00
C VAL A 507 -3.51 8.01 -2.21
N LEU A 508 -4.15 8.92 -1.49
CA LEU A 508 -5.40 8.60 -0.80
C LEU A 508 -6.54 8.53 -1.81
N LEU A 509 -7.15 7.38 -1.93
CA LEU A 509 -8.31 7.15 -2.79
C LEU A 509 -9.50 6.67 -1.96
N THR A 510 -10.70 7.11 -2.36
CA THR A 510 -11.93 6.43 -1.94
C THR A 510 -12.14 5.17 -2.77
N ARG A 511 -12.99 4.28 -2.29
CA ARG A 511 -13.31 3.05 -2.98
C ARG A 511 -14.00 3.31 -4.33
N ASP A 512 -14.87 4.33 -4.40
CA ASP A 512 -15.48 4.77 -5.65
C ASP A 512 -14.45 5.35 -6.63
N GLN A 513 -13.52 6.20 -6.16
CA GLN A 513 -12.44 6.75 -6.99
C GLN A 513 -11.53 5.66 -7.56
N LEU A 514 -11.26 4.60 -6.80
CA LEU A 514 -10.49 3.46 -7.31
C LEU A 514 -11.25 2.71 -8.41
N SER A 515 -12.58 2.56 -8.26
CA SER A 515 -13.44 1.94 -9.28
C SER A 515 -13.48 2.76 -10.57
N ASP A 516 -13.59 4.09 -10.45
CA ASP A 516 -13.56 5.01 -11.59
C ASP A 516 -12.22 4.97 -12.30
N LEU A 517 -11.11 5.02 -11.55
CA LEU A 517 -9.76 4.88 -12.08
C LEU A 517 -9.58 3.59 -12.87
N LYS A 518 -10.05 2.45 -12.32
CA LYS A 518 -10.03 1.16 -12.99
C LYS A 518 -10.77 1.23 -14.33
N THR A 519 -11.99 1.78 -14.32
CA THR A 519 -12.85 1.86 -15.51
C THR A 519 -12.20 2.70 -16.61
N VAL A 520 -11.69 3.88 -16.27
CA VAL A 520 -11.00 4.76 -17.23
C VAL A 520 -9.74 4.10 -17.79
N MET A 521 -8.96 3.45 -16.94
CA MET A 521 -7.76 2.74 -17.36
C MET A 521 -8.05 1.58 -18.32
N GLN A 522 -9.11 0.83 -18.05
CA GLN A 522 -9.57 -0.23 -18.95
C GLN A 522 -9.95 0.32 -20.33
N GLN A 523 -10.72 1.42 -20.37
CA GLN A 523 -11.11 2.05 -21.63
C GLN A 523 -9.90 2.55 -22.44
N VAL A 524 -8.93 3.19 -21.78
CA VAL A 524 -7.70 3.66 -22.46
C VAL A 524 -6.92 2.47 -23.04
N LEU A 525 -6.81 1.39 -22.30
CA LEU A 525 -6.09 0.19 -22.73
C LEU A 525 -6.79 -0.49 -23.92
N GLU A 526 -8.12 -0.69 -23.85
CA GLU A 526 -8.93 -1.28 -24.91
C GLU A 526 -8.82 -0.46 -26.22
N LEU A 527 -8.93 0.87 -26.14
CA LEU A 527 -8.79 1.74 -27.29
C LEU A 527 -7.39 1.68 -27.92
N ALA A 528 -6.36 1.49 -27.10
CA ALA A 528 -4.99 1.32 -27.59
C ALA A 528 -4.80 -0.04 -28.28
N GLU A 529 -5.34 -1.12 -27.74
CA GLU A 529 -5.28 -2.47 -28.31
C GLU A 529 -6.07 -2.59 -29.61
N GLU A 530 -7.22 -1.92 -29.72
CA GLU A 530 -8.00 -1.84 -30.95
C GLU A 530 -7.37 -0.96 -32.03
N GLY A 531 -6.27 -0.29 -31.73
CA GLY A 531 -5.59 0.63 -32.63
C GLY A 531 -6.35 1.93 -32.90
N VAL A 532 -7.33 2.25 -32.06
CA VAL A 532 -8.10 3.51 -32.13
C VAL A 532 -7.26 4.70 -31.65
N LEU A 533 -6.44 4.48 -30.63
CA LEU A 533 -5.50 5.49 -30.14
C LEU A 533 -4.16 5.37 -30.88
N SER A 534 -3.62 6.51 -31.32
CA SER A 534 -2.22 6.57 -31.72
C SER A 534 -1.31 6.36 -30.52
N PRO A 535 -0.05 5.91 -30.70
CA PRO A 535 0.91 5.80 -29.59
C PRO A 535 1.06 7.09 -28.79
N GLN A 536 1.01 8.25 -29.46
CA GLN A 536 1.08 9.57 -28.82
C GLN A 536 -0.10 9.79 -27.90
N ASN A 537 -1.32 9.63 -28.40
CA ASN A 537 -2.55 9.82 -27.62
C ASN A 537 -2.61 8.87 -26.44
N PHE A 538 -2.23 7.61 -26.63
CA PHE A 538 -2.22 6.61 -25.57
C PHE A 538 -1.33 7.04 -24.38
N ILE A 539 -0.10 7.49 -24.65
CA ILE A 539 0.81 7.94 -23.60
C ILE A 539 0.32 9.25 -22.94
N GLU A 540 -0.22 10.17 -23.74
CA GLU A 540 -0.77 11.44 -23.22
C GLU A 540 -1.99 11.20 -22.33
N ASP A 541 -2.89 10.30 -22.71
CA ASP A 541 -4.06 9.94 -21.94
C ASP A 541 -3.69 9.25 -20.62
N LEU A 542 -2.73 8.33 -20.64
CA LEU A 542 -2.21 7.73 -19.41
C LEU A 542 -1.54 8.73 -18.49
N LYS A 543 -0.74 9.67 -19.03
CA LYS A 543 -0.11 10.72 -18.23
C LYS A 543 -1.14 11.65 -17.61
N SER A 544 -2.16 12.02 -18.38
CA SER A 544 -3.26 12.86 -17.91
C SER A 544 -3.98 12.19 -16.75
N LEU A 545 -4.27 10.89 -16.88
CA LEU A 545 -4.90 10.10 -15.82
C LEU A 545 -4.03 10.00 -14.57
N ALA A 546 -2.74 9.67 -14.71
CA ALA A 546 -1.80 9.58 -13.60
C ALA A 546 -1.64 10.91 -12.85
N ALA A 547 -1.53 12.03 -13.60
CA ALA A 547 -1.44 13.37 -13.03
C ALA A 547 -2.72 13.75 -12.27
N THR A 548 -3.89 13.46 -12.86
CA THR A 548 -5.19 13.71 -12.23
C THR A 548 -5.33 12.96 -10.92
N VAL A 549 -5.04 11.67 -10.91
CA VAL A 549 -5.13 10.84 -9.69
C VAL A 549 -4.19 11.34 -8.60
N SER A 550 -2.98 11.76 -8.96
CA SER A 550 -1.99 12.26 -7.99
C SER A 550 -2.36 13.64 -7.43
N ARG A 551 -3.12 14.44 -8.17
CA ARG A 551 -3.52 15.80 -7.76
C ARG A 551 -4.92 15.85 -7.17
N ASP A 552 -5.87 15.33 -7.89
CA ASP A 552 -7.29 15.45 -7.59
C ASP A 552 -8.06 14.21 -8.06
N PRO A 553 -8.04 13.12 -7.27
CA PRO A 553 -8.71 11.88 -7.65
C PRO A 553 -10.20 12.04 -7.94
N SER A 554 -10.88 13.04 -7.35
CA SER A 554 -12.30 13.30 -7.56
C SER A 554 -12.62 13.75 -8.99
N SER A 555 -11.65 14.28 -9.70
CA SER A 555 -11.81 14.69 -11.10
C SER A 555 -11.89 13.52 -12.09
N VAL A 556 -11.55 12.31 -11.67
CA VAL A 556 -11.67 11.08 -12.48
C VAL A 556 -13.13 10.64 -12.60
N ALA A 557 -13.94 10.84 -11.56
CA ALA A 557 -15.33 10.39 -11.47
C ALA A 557 -16.29 10.98 -12.52
N GLY A 558 -15.95 12.10 -13.14
CA GLY A 558 -16.76 12.72 -14.20
C GLY A 558 -16.57 12.15 -15.61
N SER A 559 -15.60 11.24 -15.79
CA SER A 559 -15.09 10.84 -17.11
C SER A 559 -15.86 9.69 -17.78
N THR A 560 -16.86 9.10 -17.13
CA THR A 560 -17.52 7.86 -17.57
C THR A 560 -18.37 8.00 -18.84
N SER A 561 -18.56 9.22 -19.40
CA SER A 561 -19.40 9.43 -20.60
C SER A 561 -18.63 9.52 -21.92
N GLY A 562 -17.38 9.17 -21.95
CA GLY A 562 -16.54 9.21 -23.15
C GLY A 562 -15.09 9.57 -22.81
N ALA A 563 -14.32 8.59 -22.38
CA ALA A 563 -12.96 8.76 -21.89
C ALA A 563 -12.04 9.58 -22.82
N GLY A 564 -12.19 9.44 -24.14
CA GLY A 564 -11.40 10.19 -25.12
C GLY A 564 -11.75 11.68 -25.23
N ALA A 565 -12.98 12.07 -24.92
CA ALA A 565 -13.40 13.48 -25.06
C ALA A 565 -13.00 14.34 -23.84
N ASN A 566 -13.09 13.75 -22.63
CA ASN A 566 -12.81 14.50 -21.40
C ASN A 566 -11.32 14.59 -21.07
N LEU A 567 -10.53 13.56 -21.41
CA LEU A 567 -9.06 13.61 -21.26
C LEU A 567 -8.43 14.63 -22.22
N ALA A 568 -8.96 14.77 -23.45
CA ALA A 568 -8.53 15.79 -24.39
C ALA A 568 -8.97 17.22 -23.99
N GLU A 569 -10.09 17.36 -23.28
CA GLU A 569 -10.53 18.64 -22.71
C GLU A 569 -9.69 19.07 -21.49
N MET A 570 -8.98 18.14 -20.86
CA MET A 570 -7.98 18.42 -19.82
C MET A 570 -6.69 19.04 -20.40
N GLY A 571 -6.78 19.93 -21.39
CA GLY A 571 -5.67 20.67 -22.00
C GLY A 571 -4.75 21.45 -21.05
N TYR A 572 -4.78 21.08 -19.78
CA TYR A 572 -4.07 21.68 -18.65
C TYR A 572 -3.13 20.69 -17.97
N MET A 573 -2.83 19.56 -18.62
CA MET A 573 -1.97 18.51 -18.07
C MET A 573 -0.66 19.04 -17.50
N ARG A 574 -0.08 20.09 -18.10
CA ARG A 574 1.13 20.73 -17.61
C ARG A 574 0.98 21.26 -16.18
N GLU A 575 -0.13 21.93 -15.85
CA GLU A 575 -0.38 22.43 -14.50
C GLU A 575 -0.60 21.28 -13.49
N TYR A 576 -1.17 20.15 -13.94
CA TYR A 576 -1.34 18.98 -13.11
C TYR A 576 -0.02 18.26 -12.83
N ILE A 577 0.92 18.26 -13.78
CA ILE A 577 2.25 17.67 -13.61
C ILE A 577 3.18 18.60 -12.79
N GLU A 578 3.09 19.92 -13.03
CA GLU A 578 3.90 20.89 -12.30
C GLU A 578 3.70 20.76 -10.78
N ASP A 579 4.79 20.91 -10.03
CA ASP A 579 4.83 20.88 -8.56
C ASP A 579 4.42 19.51 -7.94
N LEU A 580 4.46 18.38 -8.70
CA LEU A 580 4.39 17.05 -8.11
C LEU A 580 5.77 16.64 -7.62
N PRO A 581 5.96 16.36 -6.32
CA PRO A 581 7.26 15.92 -5.80
C PRO A 581 7.64 14.53 -6.29
N TYR A 582 6.63 13.71 -6.60
CA TYR A 582 6.82 12.32 -7.00
C TYR A 582 5.94 11.97 -8.18
N THR A 583 6.46 11.13 -9.05
CA THR A 583 5.78 10.70 -10.27
C THR A 583 5.90 9.19 -10.44
N GLY A 584 4.85 8.58 -10.99
CA GLY A 584 4.83 7.16 -11.34
C GLY A 584 5.54 6.87 -12.65
N GLU A 585 5.58 5.58 -13.03
CA GLU A 585 6.23 5.08 -14.26
C GLU A 585 5.77 5.82 -15.52
N VAL A 586 4.46 5.99 -15.66
CA VAL A 586 3.86 6.61 -16.85
C VAL A 586 4.25 8.08 -17.00
N MET A 587 4.30 8.82 -15.89
CA MET A 587 4.65 10.25 -15.89
C MET A 587 6.09 10.50 -16.36
N ASN A 588 6.99 9.59 -16.05
CA ASN A 588 8.41 9.67 -16.43
C ASN A 588 8.67 9.21 -17.88
N MET A 589 7.69 8.57 -18.53
CA MET A 589 7.82 8.09 -19.90
C MET A 589 7.74 9.27 -20.88
N THR A 590 8.67 9.36 -21.83
CA THR A 590 8.59 10.30 -22.95
C THR A 590 8.06 9.60 -24.19
N LEU A 591 7.45 10.37 -25.11
CA LEU A 591 7.02 9.82 -26.39
C LEU A 591 8.21 9.23 -27.16
N GLU A 592 9.35 9.93 -27.15
CA GLU A 592 10.59 9.48 -27.79
C GLU A 592 11.03 8.14 -27.20
N SER A 593 11.07 8.00 -25.84
CA SER A 593 11.43 6.73 -25.19
C SER A 593 10.44 5.61 -25.50
N TRP A 594 9.16 5.93 -25.72
CA TRP A 594 8.15 4.96 -26.11
C TRP A 594 8.33 4.51 -27.56
N GLU A 595 8.53 5.44 -28.50
CA GLU A 595 8.73 5.15 -29.93
C GLU A 595 10.05 4.40 -30.20
N GLU A 596 11.10 4.69 -29.43
CA GLU A 596 12.38 3.97 -29.50
C GLU A 596 12.34 2.60 -28.84
N SER A 597 11.32 2.31 -28.03
CA SER A 597 11.19 1.04 -27.36
C SER A 597 10.87 -0.09 -28.32
N SER A 598 11.49 -1.26 -28.10
CA SER A 598 11.17 -2.44 -28.88
C SER A 598 9.71 -2.89 -28.62
N ALA A 599 9.09 -3.55 -29.60
CA ALA A 599 7.75 -4.11 -29.45
C ALA A 599 7.61 -5.00 -28.20
N LYS A 600 8.67 -5.71 -27.81
CA LYS A 600 8.69 -6.51 -26.58
C LYS A 600 8.52 -5.63 -25.34
N VAL A 601 9.24 -4.51 -25.25
CA VAL A 601 9.16 -3.58 -24.10
C VAL A 601 7.77 -2.94 -24.03
N GLN A 602 7.21 -2.56 -25.18
CA GLN A 602 5.85 -2.00 -25.25
C GLN A 602 4.79 -3.02 -24.78
N ILE A 603 4.89 -4.27 -25.23
CA ILE A 603 4.00 -5.36 -24.78
C ILE A 603 4.15 -5.61 -23.28
N GLU A 604 5.38 -5.68 -22.76
CA GLU A 604 5.61 -5.85 -21.32
C GLU A 604 5.03 -4.69 -20.50
N PHE A 605 5.07 -3.47 -21.03
CA PHE A 605 4.43 -2.31 -20.39
C PHE A 605 2.89 -2.46 -20.36
N MET A 606 2.26 -2.85 -21.49
CA MET A 606 0.81 -3.11 -21.54
C MET A 606 0.40 -4.17 -20.51
N HIS A 607 1.14 -5.27 -20.41
CA HIS A 607 0.88 -6.30 -19.41
C HIS A 607 1.02 -5.80 -17.97
N ARG A 608 1.94 -4.84 -17.70
CA ARG A 608 2.00 -4.20 -16.37
C ARG A 608 0.77 -3.34 -16.07
N LEU A 609 0.24 -2.63 -17.07
CA LEU A 609 -1.01 -1.88 -16.92
C LEU A 609 -2.21 -2.80 -16.66
N GLU A 610 -2.35 -3.90 -17.39
CA GLU A 610 -3.36 -4.91 -17.14
C GLU A 610 -3.28 -5.46 -15.71
N SER A 611 -2.07 -5.73 -15.23
CA SER A 611 -1.86 -6.19 -13.86
C SER A 611 -2.29 -5.13 -12.82
N LYS A 612 -2.03 -3.84 -13.08
CA LYS A 612 -2.50 -2.74 -12.21
C LYS A 612 -4.03 -2.68 -12.17
N ILE A 613 -4.70 -2.82 -13.32
CA ILE A 613 -6.17 -2.86 -13.42
C ILE A 613 -6.75 -4.02 -12.59
N ASN A 614 -6.15 -5.20 -12.72
CA ASN A 614 -6.59 -6.37 -11.95
C ASN A 614 -6.31 -6.22 -10.45
N TYR A 615 -5.20 -5.59 -10.08
CA TYR A 615 -4.92 -5.22 -8.68
C TYR A 615 -6.00 -4.29 -8.11
N TYR A 616 -6.47 -3.29 -8.87
CA TYR A 616 -7.54 -2.40 -8.40
C TYR A 616 -8.83 -3.16 -8.12
N GLN A 617 -9.16 -4.17 -8.93
CA GLN A 617 -10.31 -5.03 -8.65
C GLN A 617 -10.11 -5.81 -7.35
N VAL A 618 -8.95 -6.44 -7.19
CA VAL A 618 -8.63 -7.22 -5.99
C VAL A 618 -8.63 -6.32 -4.74
N LEU A 619 -8.05 -5.12 -4.83
CA LEU A 619 -8.04 -4.16 -3.73
C LEU A 619 -9.45 -3.68 -3.38
N HIS A 620 -10.27 -3.36 -4.39
CA HIS A 620 -11.66 -2.97 -4.20
C HIS A 620 -12.48 -4.04 -3.48
N ASP A 621 -12.26 -5.31 -3.79
CA ASP A 621 -13.01 -6.44 -3.23
C ASP A 621 -12.52 -6.84 -1.82
N ASN A 622 -11.29 -6.49 -1.45
CA ASN A 622 -10.73 -6.73 -0.11
C ASN A 622 -11.22 -5.67 0.89
N THR A 623 -12.45 -5.82 1.37
CA THR A 623 -13.10 -4.83 2.26
C THR A 623 -12.38 -4.61 3.59
N ASP A 624 -11.57 -5.56 4.05
CA ASP A 624 -10.78 -5.47 5.28
C ASP A 624 -9.60 -4.48 5.21
N LEU A 625 -9.28 -3.98 4.02
CA LEU A 625 -8.24 -2.95 3.83
C LEU A 625 -8.78 -1.51 3.92
N TRP A 626 -10.08 -1.33 3.73
CA TRP A 626 -10.68 -0.01 3.64
C TRP A 626 -11.08 0.54 5.01
N VAL A 627 -10.79 1.81 5.24
CA VAL A 627 -11.16 2.51 6.46
C VAL A 627 -12.31 3.47 6.16
N THR A 628 -13.40 3.34 6.91
CA THR A 628 -14.53 4.27 6.82
C THR A 628 -14.33 5.40 7.82
N PRO A 629 -14.00 6.62 7.39
CA PRO A 629 -13.90 7.78 8.28
C PRO A 629 -15.25 8.02 8.96
N GLY A 630 -15.25 8.23 10.26
CA GLY A 630 -16.51 8.34 11.03
C GLY A 630 -17.11 6.99 11.45
N GLY A 631 -16.49 5.86 11.08
CA GLY A 631 -16.91 4.50 11.47
C GLY A 631 -18.02 3.91 10.61
N GLY A 632 -18.39 2.68 10.89
CA GLY A 632 -19.45 1.96 10.18
C GLY A 632 -18.92 0.99 9.12
N PRO A 633 -19.82 0.35 8.34
CA PRO A 633 -19.42 -0.60 7.31
C PRO A 633 -18.72 0.09 6.14
N VAL A 634 -17.86 -0.67 5.46
CA VAL A 634 -17.18 -0.20 4.25
C VAL A 634 -18.19 0.18 3.17
N ASN A 635 -17.98 1.36 2.58
CA ASN A 635 -18.83 1.94 1.53
C ASN A 635 -17.98 2.65 0.46
N GLY A 636 -18.59 3.32 -0.51
CA GLY A 636 -17.92 4.02 -1.59
C GLY A 636 -16.95 5.13 -1.12
N ASN A 637 -17.23 5.76 0.03
CA ASN A 637 -16.41 6.82 0.62
C ASN A 637 -15.31 6.30 1.56
N SER A 638 -15.25 4.98 1.81
CA SER A 638 -14.15 4.40 2.56
C SER A 638 -12.83 4.64 1.84
N VAL A 639 -11.77 4.95 2.59
CA VAL A 639 -10.49 5.40 2.04
C VAL A 639 -9.38 4.37 2.23
N PHE A 640 -8.42 4.39 1.32
CA PHE A 640 -7.19 3.62 1.40
C PHE A 640 -6.04 4.36 0.70
N PRO A 641 -4.83 4.42 1.30
CA PRO A 641 -3.66 5.02 0.67
C PRO A 641 -2.99 4.01 -0.29
N VAL A 642 -3.26 4.15 -1.57
CA VAL A 642 -2.71 3.30 -2.64
C VAL A 642 -1.28 3.71 -2.95
N ALA A 643 -0.36 2.73 -3.07
CA ALA A 643 1.04 2.99 -3.41
C ALA A 643 1.17 3.66 -4.78
N LEU A 644 2.00 4.70 -4.89
CA LEU A 644 2.16 5.47 -6.12
C LEU A 644 2.65 4.60 -7.30
N ASP A 645 3.51 3.63 -7.04
CA ASP A 645 4.04 2.70 -8.05
C ASP A 645 2.94 1.83 -8.72
N LEU A 646 1.81 1.67 -8.06
CA LEU A 646 0.68 0.91 -8.59
C LEU A 646 -0.36 1.79 -9.30
N LEU A 647 -0.19 3.10 -9.29
CA LEU A 647 -0.96 4.00 -10.15
C LEU A 647 -0.41 3.98 -11.58
N PRO A 648 -1.18 4.47 -12.55
CA PRO A 648 -0.75 4.53 -13.94
C PRO A 648 0.60 5.19 -14.12
#